data_0a2630e50b2a1d950520087107099e5e
#
_entry.id   0a2630e50b2a1d950520087107099e5e
#
_cell.length_a   1.000
_cell.length_b   1.000
_cell.length_c   1.000
_cell.angle_alpha   90.00
_cell.angle_beta   90.00
_cell.angle_gamma   90.00
#
_symmetry.space_group_name_H-M   'P 1'
#
loop_
_entity.id
_entity.type
_entity.pdbx_description
1 polymer ?
#
loop_
_entity_poly.entity_id
_entity_poly.type
_entity_poly.pdbx_seq_one_letter_code
_entity_poly.pdbx_strand_id
1 'polypeptide(L)'
;MDIQKFTERCQGFLQAASTIAIREFHQRITPEHLLKALLDDEEGAAAGLIRAAGGDPKAAAAANDAEVARNPKVSGGGAGQPQLTPELVRVLDAAQQASTRAGDEYVAQDRLLVALADSNTPAGKALKTGGVTPQALEKAVNDVRKGRKVTSPNAESNFDALKKYARDVTAIAREGKLDPVIGRDEEIRRTIQVLARRTKNNPVLIGEPGVGKTAIVEGLALRIVNGDVPEALKGKQLLSLDLGAMVAGSKYRGEFEERLKAVLKEIEDAQGQVILFIDEMHTLIGAGKADGAMDASNLIKPELARGTLHCVGATTLNEYRKHVEKDAALARRFQPVFVGEPSVEDTISILRGIKEKYELHHGVRIADAALVAAATLSKRYITDRFLPDKAIDLIDEASSRLRMQVDSKPEALDELDRRVIQLKIEREALKKETDPASKDRLAKLEKELADLEDRSNLMTAAWKNEKDQVHETQKLKERLDQARSEVEVAQRRGDYTRAGELTYSIIPDIERQLAKESDGKLVNEAVTEESIAAVVSRWTGVPMEKMLEGERSKLLQMEDKLRGRVVGQEEALKAVANAVRRARAGLQDPNRPIGSFLFLGPTGVGKTELTKALAAFLFDDDRAMVRIDMSEFMEKHAVSRLIGAPPGYIGYDEGGVLTEAVRRRPYQVILFDEVEKAHEDVFNVLLQVLDDGRLTDGQGRTVDFKNTIIVLTSNLGSEVLSHQKEGEPTAMVQGEVMKVVRQHFRPEFLNRLDEIVLFRRLQRSDMASIVEIQLAGLRKLLADRKIGLELDRSALDWLAAEGYDSTYGARPLKRVIQRSLQNTLAGLILDGSIKEGETVNVSGGPAGLTINGQLAEAA
;
A
#
# COMPACT_ATOMS: atom_id res chain seq x y z
N MET A 1 -29.71 48.70 13.35
CA MET A 1 -28.70 47.91 12.59
C MET A 1 -29.11 46.44 12.68
N ASP A 2 -29.34 45.83 11.56
CA ASP A 2 -29.75 44.43 11.52
C ASP A 2 -28.54 43.56 11.19
N ILE A 3 -27.99 42.88 12.18
CA ILE A 3 -26.76 42.04 12.04
C ILE A 3 -27.05 40.82 11.12
N GLN A 4 -28.33 40.45 10.95
CA GLN A 4 -28.70 39.35 10.05
C GLN A 4 -28.51 39.70 8.57
N LYS A 5 -28.34 40.98 8.23
CA LYS A 5 -28.01 41.44 6.89
C LYS A 5 -26.52 41.36 6.56
N PHE A 6 -25.69 40.89 7.47
CA PHE A 6 -24.27 40.65 7.23
C PHE A 6 -24.03 39.18 6.90
N THR A 7 -23.08 38.91 6.03
CA THR A 7 -22.69 37.52 5.75
C THR A 7 -22.20 36.84 7.03
N GLU A 8 -22.29 35.52 7.11
CA GLU A 8 -21.81 34.76 8.28
C GLU A 8 -20.32 35.08 8.59
N ARG A 9 -19.52 35.29 7.57
CA ARG A 9 -18.12 35.68 7.72
C ARG A 9 -17.95 37.05 8.32
N CYS A 10 -18.77 38.02 7.91
CA CYS A 10 -18.77 39.36 8.50
C CYS A 10 -19.23 39.35 9.94
N GLN A 11 -20.24 38.55 10.29
CA GLN A 11 -20.67 38.32 11.68
C GLN A 11 -19.51 37.72 12.51
N GLY A 12 -18.77 36.77 11.94
CA GLY A 12 -17.56 36.20 12.54
C GLY A 12 -16.47 37.26 12.82
N PHE A 13 -16.21 38.18 11.87
CA PHE A 13 -15.28 39.28 12.09
C PHE A 13 -15.70 40.24 13.20
N LEU A 14 -16.99 40.52 13.31
CA LEU A 14 -17.52 41.33 14.42
C LEU A 14 -17.35 40.64 15.76
N GLN A 15 -17.52 39.33 15.81
CA GLN A 15 -17.32 38.55 17.02
C GLN A 15 -15.81 38.45 17.34
N ALA A 16 -14.93 38.27 16.33
CA ALA A 16 -13.48 38.30 16.50
C ALA A 16 -13.01 39.66 17.02
N ALA A 17 -13.54 40.77 16.49
CA ALA A 17 -13.24 42.11 16.97
C ALA A 17 -13.64 42.31 18.45
N SER A 18 -14.78 41.75 18.88
CA SER A 18 -15.16 41.70 20.27
C SER A 18 -14.20 40.91 21.14
N THR A 19 -13.75 39.74 20.64
CA THR A 19 -12.79 38.90 21.34
C THR A 19 -11.41 39.58 21.47
N ILE A 20 -10.96 40.29 20.43
CA ILE A 20 -9.74 41.09 20.47
C ILE A 20 -9.85 42.19 21.53
N ALA A 21 -11.00 42.91 21.57
CA ALA A 21 -11.20 43.95 22.56
C ALA A 21 -11.14 43.41 24.00
N ILE A 22 -11.77 42.23 24.25
CA ILE A 22 -11.70 41.54 25.55
C ILE A 22 -10.26 41.17 25.92
N ARG A 23 -9.51 40.55 24.98
CA ARG A 23 -8.15 40.11 25.19
C ARG A 23 -7.22 41.26 25.52
N GLU A 24 -7.41 42.42 24.90
CA GLU A 24 -6.65 43.62 25.10
C GLU A 24 -7.13 44.48 26.28
N PHE A 25 -8.13 44.02 27.02
CA PHE A 25 -8.77 44.72 28.14
C PHE A 25 -9.41 46.08 27.76
N HIS A 26 -9.95 46.16 26.53
CA HIS A 26 -10.70 47.33 26.06
C HIS A 26 -12.21 47.19 26.34
N GLN A 27 -12.87 48.21 26.85
CA GLN A 27 -14.29 48.22 27.11
C GLN A 27 -15.12 48.56 25.88
N ARG A 28 -14.52 48.98 24.80
CA ARG A 28 -15.22 49.41 23.58
C ARG A 28 -14.63 48.69 22.37
N ILE A 29 -15.53 48.22 21.49
CA ILE A 29 -15.17 47.67 20.21
C ILE A 29 -15.10 48.81 19.20
N THR A 30 -13.89 49.08 18.70
CA THR A 30 -13.57 50.18 17.78
C THR A 30 -13.35 49.68 16.35
N PRO A 31 -13.38 50.55 15.31
CA PRO A 31 -13.05 50.18 13.94
C PRO A 31 -11.68 49.52 13.77
N GLU A 32 -10.71 49.87 14.64
CA GLU A 32 -9.37 49.25 14.62
C GLU A 32 -9.42 47.76 15.00
N HIS A 33 -10.29 47.37 15.93
CA HIS A 33 -10.49 45.96 16.27
C HIS A 33 -11.08 45.17 15.08
N LEU A 34 -12.03 45.80 14.36
CA LEU A 34 -12.61 45.15 13.16
C LEU A 34 -11.57 45.06 12.04
N LEU A 35 -10.78 46.10 11.80
CA LEU A 35 -9.71 46.05 10.81
C LEU A 35 -8.67 44.99 11.17
N LYS A 36 -8.28 44.87 12.46
CA LYS A 36 -7.39 43.82 12.93
C LYS A 36 -7.96 42.44 12.66
N ALA A 37 -9.22 42.20 12.99
CA ALA A 37 -9.89 40.91 12.71
C ALA A 37 -9.90 40.57 11.22
N LEU A 38 -10.09 41.55 10.33
CA LEU A 38 -10.06 41.38 8.88
C LEU A 38 -8.65 41.08 8.33
N LEU A 39 -7.61 41.63 8.94
CA LEU A 39 -6.21 41.47 8.51
C LEU A 39 -5.52 40.23 9.11
N ASP A 40 -5.97 39.80 10.30
CA ASP A 40 -5.47 38.58 10.96
C ASP A 40 -6.04 37.30 10.34
N ASP A 41 -7.05 37.38 9.46
CA ASP A 41 -7.62 36.24 8.74
C ASP A 41 -6.73 35.86 7.54
N GLU A 42 -5.95 34.78 7.69
CA GLU A 42 -5.07 34.24 6.62
C GLU A 42 -5.86 33.79 5.38
N GLU A 43 -7.09 33.31 5.56
CA GLU A 43 -7.99 32.94 4.47
C GLU A 43 -8.82 34.12 3.94
N GLY A 44 -8.68 35.30 4.54
CA GLY A 44 -9.45 36.50 4.22
C GLY A 44 -9.01 37.17 2.93
N ALA A 45 -10.03 37.67 2.17
CA ALA A 45 -9.78 38.48 0.97
C ALA A 45 -9.19 39.86 1.28
N ALA A 46 -9.21 40.36 2.53
CA ALA A 46 -8.80 41.71 2.88
C ALA A 46 -7.36 42.02 2.46
N ALA A 47 -6.40 41.17 2.82
CA ALA A 47 -5.01 41.33 2.43
C ALA A 47 -4.80 41.28 0.89
N GLY A 48 -5.58 40.43 0.20
CA GLY A 48 -5.59 40.33 -1.26
C GLY A 48 -6.11 41.60 -1.93
N LEU A 49 -7.21 42.15 -1.44
CA LEU A 49 -7.82 43.38 -1.93
C LEU A 49 -6.92 44.61 -1.70
N ILE A 50 -6.24 44.68 -0.56
CA ILE A 50 -5.25 45.73 -0.28
C ILE A 50 -4.10 45.70 -1.28
N ARG A 51 -3.55 44.52 -1.58
CA ARG A 51 -2.51 44.36 -2.59
C ARG A 51 -3.00 44.71 -3.99
N ALA A 52 -4.21 44.27 -4.36
CA ALA A 52 -4.83 44.61 -5.65
C ALA A 52 -5.08 46.12 -5.79
N ALA A 53 -5.32 46.84 -4.70
CA ALA A 53 -5.44 48.28 -4.65
C ALA A 53 -4.09 49.01 -4.66
N GLY A 54 -2.97 48.31 -4.75
CA GLY A 54 -1.58 48.88 -4.76
C GLY A 54 -1.02 49.17 -3.38
N GLY A 55 -1.64 48.71 -2.29
CA GLY A 55 -1.21 48.89 -0.89
C GLY A 55 -0.41 47.74 -0.33
N ASP A 56 0.24 47.97 0.81
CA ASP A 56 0.93 46.95 1.62
C ASP A 56 0.10 46.55 2.83
N PRO A 57 -0.45 45.31 2.89
CA PRO A 57 -1.24 44.84 4.02
C PRO A 57 -0.44 44.74 5.32
N LYS A 58 0.87 44.51 5.27
CA LYS A 58 1.73 44.46 6.46
C LYS A 58 1.91 45.83 7.08
N ALA A 59 2.13 46.83 6.26
CA ALA A 59 2.22 48.22 6.70
C ALA A 59 0.90 48.71 7.30
N ALA A 60 -0.24 48.39 6.68
CA ALA A 60 -1.56 48.67 7.21
C ALA A 60 -1.83 47.97 8.54
N ALA A 61 -1.44 46.72 8.68
CA ALA A 61 -1.61 45.93 9.94
C ALA A 61 -0.76 46.53 11.06
N ALA A 62 0.53 46.83 10.82
CA ALA A 62 1.41 47.43 11.81
C ALA A 62 0.92 48.81 12.25
N ALA A 63 0.43 49.64 11.32
CA ALA A 63 -0.15 50.96 11.67
C ALA A 63 -1.44 50.79 12.48
N ASN A 64 -2.28 49.81 12.16
CA ASN A 64 -3.51 49.51 12.90
C ASN A 64 -3.21 48.97 14.33
N ASP A 65 -2.22 48.07 14.46
CA ASP A 65 -1.81 47.54 15.77
C ASP A 65 -1.28 48.66 16.71
N ALA A 66 -0.58 49.62 16.15
CA ALA A 66 -0.15 50.80 16.91
C ALA A 66 -1.35 51.64 17.42
N GLU A 67 -2.40 51.74 16.65
CA GLU A 67 -3.62 52.44 17.06
C GLU A 67 -4.47 51.62 18.06
N VAL A 68 -4.57 50.28 17.88
CA VAL A 68 -5.21 49.38 18.84
C VAL A 68 -4.53 49.51 20.22
N ALA A 69 -3.21 49.59 20.26
CA ALA A 69 -2.43 49.71 21.51
C ALA A 69 -2.65 51.03 22.26
N ARG A 70 -3.13 52.09 21.58
CA ARG A 70 -3.47 53.40 22.18
C ARG A 70 -4.81 53.42 22.85
N ASN A 71 -5.69 52.44 22.63
CA ASN A 71 -6.98 52.39 23.26
C ASN A 71 -6.85 52.23 24.79
N PRO A 72 -7.74 52.90 25.58
CA PRO A 72 -7.68 52.83 27.05
C PRO A 72 -7.92 51.38 27.55
N LYS A 73 -6.97 50.88 28.32
CA LYS A 73 -7.07 49.58 29.00
C LYS A 73 -7.71 49.74 30.38
N VAL A 74 -8.62 48.85 30.72
CA VAL A 74 -9.26 48.82 32.03
C VAL A 74 -8.83 47.58 32.79
N SER A 75 -8.14 47.77 33.90
CA SER A 75 -7.74 46.71 34.82
C SER A 75 -8.61 46.75 36.06
N GLY A 76 -9.47 45.77 36.29
CA GLY A 76 -10.29 45.61 37.51
C GLY A 76 -11.53 44.76 37.30
N GLY A 77 -12.07 44.14 38.36
CA GLY A 77 -13.15 43.15 38.35
C GLY A 77 -14.58 43.63 37.98
N GLY A 78 -14.70 44.67 37.14
CA GLY A 78 -15.98 45.23 36.65
C GLY A 78 -16.08 45.32 35.14
N ALA A 79 -15.29 44.55 34.38
CA ALA A 79 -15.32 44.57 32.92
C ALA A 79 -16.62 43.88 32.40
N GLY A 80 -17.63 44.70 32.10
CA GLY A 80 -18.80 44.28 31.33
C GLY A 80 -18.44 43.90 29.89
N GLN A 81 -19.35 43.28 29.15
CA GLN A 81 -19.14 43.01 27.72
C GLN A 81 -18.79 44.27 26.93
N PRO A 82 -17.78 44.29 26.08
CA PRO A 82 -17.41 45.47 25.31
C PRO A 82 -18.58 45.94 24.42
N GLN A 83 -18.81 47.25 24.40
CA GLN A 83 -19.87 47.82 23.56
C GLN A 83 -19.30 48.42 22.28
N LEU A 84 -20.10 48.38 21.19
CA LEU A 84 -19.74 49.00 19.92
C LEU A 84 -19.60 50.51 20.08
N THR A 85 -18.57 51.09 19.52
CA THR A 85 -18.43 52.57 19.50
C THR A 85 -19.36 53.18 18.42
N PRO A 86 -19.81 54.45 18.60
CA PRO A 86 -20.58 55.16 17.59
C PRO A 86 -19.86 55.23 16.24
N GLU A 87 -18.54 55.29 16.22
CA GLU A 87 -17.70 55.29 15.02
C GLU A 87 -17.81 53.96 14.28
N LEU A 88 -17.74 52.84 14.99
CA LEU A 88 -17.89 51.50 14.39
C LEU A 88 -19.32 51.31 13.84
N VAL A 89 -20.32 51.75 14.58
CA VAL A 89 -21.74 51.70 14.11
C VAL A 89 -21.88 52.46 12.79
N ARG A 90 -21.28 53.66 12.66
CA ARG A 90 -21.29 54.43 11.40
C ARG A 90 -20.60 53.71 10.24
N VAL A 91 -19.46 53.06 10.50
CA VAL A 91 -18.77 52.25 9.49
C VAL A 91 -19.64 51.10 9.01
N LEU A 92 -20.29 50.41 9.92
CA LEU A 92 -21.19 49.29 9.59
C LEU A 92 -22.42 49.75 8.79
N ASP A 93 -22.99 50.93 9.15
CA ASP A 93 -24.11 51.52 8.41
C ASP A 93 -23.68 51.98 7.01
N ALA A 94 -22.50 52.58 6.89
CA ALA A 94 -21.92 52.96 5.59
C ALA A 94 -21.70 51.73 4.69
N ALA A 95 -21.18 50.63 5.24
CA ALA A 95 -21.05 49.36 4.55
C ALA A 95 -22.37 48.79 4.07
N GLN A 96 -23.44 48.86 4.91
CA GLN A 96 -24.76 48.41 4.54
C GLN A 96 -25.37 49.27 3.42
N GLN A 97 -25.16 50.59 3.45
CA GLN A 97 -25.60 51.49 2.37
C GLN A 97 -24.84 51.22 1.07
N ALA A 98 -23.52 50.95 1.14
CA ALA A 98 -22.72 50.62 -0.01
C ALA A 98 -23.18 49.30 -0.65
N SER A 99 -23.48 48.28 0.16
CA SER A 99 -24.07 47.02 -0.31
C SER A 99 -25.39 47.19 -1.00
N THR A 100 -26.30 47.98 -0.40
CA THR A 100 -27.63 48.28 -1.00
C THR A 100 -27.50 49.02 -2.34
N ARG A 101 -26.54 49.95 -2.45
CA ARG A 101 -26.28 50.67 -3.72
C ARG A 101 -25.73 49.74 -4.80
N ALA A 102 -24.94 48.76 -4.42
CA ALA A 102 -24.39 47.74 -5.32
C ALA A 102 -25.41 46.66 -5.70
N GLY A 103 -26.58 46.63 -5.06
CA GLY A 103 -27.64 45.64 -5.27
C GLY A 103 -27.36 44.31 -4.57
N ASP A 104 -26.56 44.34 -3.52
CA ASP A 104 -26.28 43.19 -2.65
C ASP A 104 -27.40 43.09 -1.57
N GLU A 105 -27.85 41.86 -1.26
CA GLU A 105 -28.80 41.57 -0.19
C GLU A 105 -28.13 41.51 1.19
N TYR A 106 -26.83 41.13 1.19
CA TYR A 106 -25.99 40.99 2.40
C TYR A 106 -24.74 41.85 2.31
N VAL A 107 -24.26 42.32 3.49
CA VAL A 107 -22.99 43.05 3.60
C VAL A 107 -21.83 42.06 3.68
N ALA A 108 -20.93 42.15 2.72
CA ALA A 108 -19.72 41.30 2.61
C ALA A 108 -18.47 42.04 3.16
N GLN A 109 -17.40 41.28 3.43
CA GLN A 109 -16.15 41.79 4.02
C GLN A 109 -15.48 42.87 3.15
N ASP A 110 -15.59 42.77 1.82
CA ASP A 110 -15.04 43.76 0.92
C ASP A 110 -15.72 45.13 1.06
N ARG A 111 -17.05 45.15 1.29
CA ARG A 111 -17.82 46.39 1.59
C ARG A 111 -17.47 46.94 2.96
N LEU A 112 -17.20 46.05 3.96
CA LEU A 112 -16.68 46.48 5.26
C LEU A 112 -15.31 47.15 5.12
N LEU A 113 -14.40 46.54 4.33
CA LEU A 113 -13.07 47.08 4.12
C LEU A 113 -13.09 48.42 3.38
N VAL A 114 -13.95 48.59 2.37
CA VAL A 114 -14.15 49.87 1.66
C VAL A 114 -14.69 50.93 2.63
N ALA A 115 -15.71 50.60 3.45
CA ALA A 115 -16.28 51.53 4.45
C ALA A 115 -15.27 51.94 5.52
N LEU A 116 -14.39 51.01 5.96
CA LEU A 116 -13.26 51.33 6.86
C LEU A 116 -12.29 52.31 6.20
N ALA A 117 -11.93 52.06 4.94
CA ALA A 117 -10.98 52.92 4.20
C ALA A 117 -11.53 54.34 3.97
N ASP A 118 -12.84 54.45 3.72
CA ASP A 118 -13.53 55.75 3.53
C ASP A 118 -13.77 56.51 4.82
N SER A 119 -13.72 55.80 5.97
CA SER A 119 -13.96 56.40 7.29
C SER A 119 -12.83 57.31 7.75
N ASN A 120 -13.19 58.35 8.49
CA ASN A 120 -12.19 59.23 9.16
C ASN A 120 -11.76 58.71 10.53
N THR A 121 -11.63 57.38 10.68
CA THR A 121 -11.23 56.70 11.92
C THR A 121 -9.75 56.38 11.89
N PRO A 122 -9.14 56.04 13.05
CA PRO A 122 -7.72 55.56 13.04
C PRO A 122 -7.52 54.32 12.15
N ALA A 123 -8.49 53.43 12.05
CA ALA A 123 -8.44 52.29 11.11
C ALA A 123 -8.37 52.75 9.63
N GLY A 124 -9.16 53.75 9.22
CA GLY A 124 -9.08 54.36 7.89
C GLY A 124 -7.74 55.05 7.63
N LYS A 125 -7.16 55.67 8.67
CA LYS A 125 -5.78 56.21 8.58
C LYS A 125 -4.73 55.16 8.45
N ALA A 126 -4.87 54.04 9.19
CA ALA A 126 -3.95 52.91 9.05
C ALA A 126 -3.93 52.33 7.64
N LEU A 127 -5.11 52.16 7.00
CA LEU A 127 -5.22 51.75 5.60
C LEU A 127 -4.55 52.76 4.64
N LYS A 128 -4.73 54.04 4.87
CA LYS A 128 -4.03 55.10 4.06
C LYS A 128 -2.51 55.05 4.25
N THR A 129 -2.03 54.77 5.47
CA THR A 129 -0.58 54.57 5.75
C THR A 129 -0.06 53.38 5.00
N GLY A 130 -0.89 52.30 4.83
CA GLY A 130 -0.59 51.17 3.96
C GLY A 130 -0.70 51.46 2.46
N GLY A 131 -0.91 52.72 2.02
CA GLY A 131 -0.99 53.11 0.61
C GLY A 131 -2.35 52.86 -0.05
N VAL A 132 -3.41 52.57 0.74
CA VAL A 132 -4.73 52.25 0.18
C VAL A 132 -5.62 53.46 0.15
N THR A 133 -6.17 53.80 -1.05
CA THR A 133 -7.20 54.82 -1.19
C THR A 133 -8.57 54.16 -1.35
N PRO A 134 -9.69 54.78 -0.84
CA PRO A 134 -11.02 54.22 -0.99
C PRO A 134 -11.40 53.91 -2.44
N GLN A 135 -11.02 54.77 -3.39
CA GLN A 135 -11.31 54.62 -4.82
C GLN A 135 -10.54 53.46 -5.44
N ALA A 136 -9.24 53.29 -5.12
CA ALA A 136 -8.44 52.17 -5.58
C ALA A 136 -8.97 50.85 -5.05
N LEU A 137 -9.42 50.82 -3.77
CA LEU A 137 -9.99 49.65 -3.15
C LEU A 137 -11.35 49.31 -3.77
N GLU A 138 -12.21 50.28 -3.99
CA GLU A 138 -13.52 50.08 -4.65
C GLU A 138 -13.35 49.55 -6.08
N LYS A 139 -12.36 50.05 -6.83
CA LYS A 139 -11.99 49.51 -8.13
C LYS A 139 -11.52 48.05 -8.02
N ALA A 140 -10.62 47.76 -7.10
CA ALA A 140 -10.12 46.39 -6.86
C ALA A 140 -11.26 45.42 -6.48
N VAL A 141 -12.22 45.87 -5.65
CA VAL A 141 -13.41 45.10 -5.32
C VAL A 141 -14.28 44.81 -6.53
N ASN A 142 -14.51 45.82 -7.37
CA ASN A 142 -15.31 45.66 -8.60
C ASN A 142 -14.60 44.75 -9.62
N ASP A 143 -13.29 44.79 -9.73
CA ASP A 143 -12.47 43.96 -10.61
C ASP A 143 -12.49 42.49 -10.13
N VAL A 144 -12.46 42.24 -8.82
CA VAL A 144 -12.55 40.90 -8.22
C VAL A 144 -13.98 40.36 -8.34
N ARG A 145 -14.97 41.19 -8.07
CA ARG A 145 -16.39 40.79 -8.11
C ARG A 145 -16.90 40.53 -9.52
N LYS A 146 -16.37 41.19 -10.55
CA LYS A 146 -16.83 41.09 -11.96
C LYS A 146 -18.36 41.17 -12.09
N GLY A 147 -19.01 42.04 -11.32
CA GLY A 147 -20.47 42.22 -11.33
C GLY A 147 -21.26 41.19 -10.51
N ARG A 148 -20.63 40.30 -9.77
CA ARG A 148 -21.32 39.34 -8.89
C ARG A 148 -21.95 40.06 -7.68
N LYS A 149 -23.19 39.67 -7.36
CA LYS A 149 -23.95 40.20 -6.20
C LYS A 149 -23.96 39.21 -5.06
N VAL A 150 -23.99 39.71 -3.83
CA VAL A 150 -24.06 38.91 -2.61
C VAL A 150 -25.54 38.71 -2.25
N THR A 151 -26.11 37.56 -2.64
CA THR A 151 -27.54 37.24 -2.48
C THR A 151 -27.82 36.21 -1.38
N SER A 152 -26.77 35.65 -0.76
CA SER A 152 -26.92 34.70 0.35
C SER A 152 -25.95 35.00 1.50
N PRO A 153 -26.25 34.55 2.73
CA PRO A 153 -25.37 34.76 3.89
C PRO A 153 -23.97 34.14 3.71
N ASN A 154 -23.87 33.10 2.90
CA ASN A 154 -22.63 32.33 2.63
C ASN A 154 -21.99 32.66 1.27
N ALA A 155 -22.43 33.71 0.59
CA ALA A 155 -21.93 34.04 -0.76
C ALA A 155 -20.43 34.29 -0.80
N GLU A 156 -19.80 34.77 0.26
CA GLU A 156 -18.33 35.01 0.32
C GLU A 156 -17.50 33.72 0.35
N SER A 157 -18.02 32.63 0.93
CA SER A 157 -17.33 31.34 0.90
C SER A 157 -17.26 30.73 -0.51
N ASN A 158 -18.08 31.28 -1.44
CA ASN A 158 -18.17 30.86 -2.82
C ASN A 158 -17.29 31.71 -3.78
N PHE A 159 -16.65 32.80 -3.29
CA PHE A 159 -15.66 33.52 -4.07
C PHE A 159 -14.31 32.78 -4.04
N ASP A 160 -13.61 32.68 -5.17
CA ASP A 160 -12.38 31.90 -5.36
C ASP A 160 -12.58 30.39 -5.13
N ALA A 161 -13.76 29.83 -5.48
CA ALA A 161 -14.08 28.42 -5.30
C ALA A 161 -13.07 27.49 -6.04
N LEU A 162 -12.58 27.90 -7.20
CA LEU A 162 -11.56 27.17 -7.95
C LEU A 162 -10.23 27.09 -7.20
N LYS A 163 -9.81 28.17 -6.54
CA LYS A 163 -8.56 28.14 -5.74
C LYS A 163 -8.69 27.31 -4.48
N LYS A 164 -9.91 27.22 -3.94
CA LYS A 164 -10.18 26.51 -2.68
C LYS A 164 -10.42 25.02 -2.88
N TYR A 165 -11.07 24.64 -3.98
CA TYR A 165 -11.52 23.28 -4.25
C TYR A 165 -10.87 22.63 -5.47
N ALA A 166 -9.92 23.31 -6.13
CA ALA A 166 -9.19 22.74 -7.23
C ALA A 166 -7.69 23.07 -7.16
N ARG A 167 -6.86 22.10 -7.51
CA ARG A 167 -5.40 22.22 -7.60
C ARG A 167 -4.99 22.54 -9.04
N ASP A 168 -4.24 23.60 -9.25
CA ASP A 168 -3.74 23.94 -10.59
C ASP A 168 -2.53 23.11 -10.98
N VAL A 169 -2.78 22.05 -11.78
CA VAL A 169 -1.74 21.12 -12.26
C VAL A 169 -0.81 21.83 -13.24
N THR A 170 -1.32 22.79 -14.05
CA THR A 170 -0.48 23.56 -14.97
C THR A 170 0.45 24.54 -14.26
N ALA A 171 0.05 25.10 -13.12
CA ALA A 171 0.95 25.90 -12.28
C ALA A 171 2.08 25.05 -11.71
N ILE A 172 1.77 23.87 -11.20
CA ILE A 172 2.77 22.93 -10.67
C ILE A 172 3.72 22.47 -11.77
N ALA A 173 3.20 22.23 -12.99
CA ALA A 173 4.02 21.92 -14.16
C ALA A 173 5.00 23.06 -14.51
N ARG A 174 4.55 24.34 -14.43
CA ARG A 174 5.43 25.50 -14.64
C ARG A 174 6.53 25.62 -13.61
N GLU A 175 6.25 25.19 -12.38
CA GLU A 175 7.23 25.15 -11.28
C GLU A 175 8.22 23.97 -11.39
N GLY A 176 8.04 23.05 -12.33
CA GLY A 176 8.90 21.87 -12.50
C GLY A 176 8.73 20.79 -11.42
N LYS A 177 7.63 20.84 -10.67
CA LYS A 177 7.38 19.92 -9.54
C LYS A 177 6.69 18.62 -9.92
N LEU A 178 6.25 18.47 -11.18
CA LEU A 178 5.64 17.23 -11.64
C LEU A 178 6.70 16.17 -11.98
N ASP A 179 6.32 14.92 -11.86
CA ASP A 179 7.14 13.80 -12.29
C ASP A 179 7.16 13.69 -13.82
N PRO A 180 8.27 13.24 -14.43
CA PRO A 180 8.31 12.99 -15.86
C PRO A 180 7.37 11.85 -16.21
N VAL A 181 6.51 12.05 -17.19
CA VAL A 181 5.57 11.02 -17.66
C VAL A 181 6.19 10.27 -18.82
N ILE A 182 6.38 8.97 -18.65
CA ILE A 182 7.08 8.08 -19.58
C ILE A 182 6.13 6.96 -20.01
N GLY A 183 6.17 6.59 -21.29
CA GLY A 183 5.43 5.42 -21.80
C GLY A 183 3.91 5.62 -21.93
N ARG A 184 3.41 6.88 -21.92
CA ARG A 184 1.98 7.20 -22.03
C ARG A 184 1.66 8.17 -23.18
N ASP A 185 2.55 8.26 -24.17
CA ASP A 185 2.42 9.21 -25.27
C ASP A 185 1.18 9.01 -26.13
N GLU A 186 0.76 7.77 -26.36
CA GLU A 186 -0.43 7.46 -27.14
C GLU A 186 -1.70 7.90 -26.43
N GLU A 187 -1.82 7.60 -25.13
CA GLU A 187 -2.99 7.97 -24.35
C GLU A 187 -3.09 9.50 -24.17
N ILE A 188 -1.96 10.17 -23.92
CA ILE A 188 -1.91 11.63 -23.85
C ILE A 188 -2.31 12.24 -25.19
N ARG A 189 -1.76 11.75 -26.31
CA ARG A 189 -2.12 12.22 -27.67
C ARG A 189 -3.60 11.98 -27.94
N ARG A 190 -4.14 10.81 -27.55
CA ARG A 190 -5.56 10.52 -27.71
C ARG A 190 -6.44 11.44 -26.88
N THR A 191 -6.03 11.74 -25.64
CA THR A 191 -6.72 12.69 -24.76
C THR A 191 -6.75 14.09 -25.38
N ILE A 192 -5.63 14.58 -25.91
CA ILE A 192 -5.52 15.84 -26.64
C ILE A 192 -6.44 15.85 -27.86
N GLN A 193 -6.44 14.78 -28.66
CA GLN A 193 -7.32 14.67 -29.83
C GLN A 193 -8.81 14.73 -29.46
N VAL A 194 -9.19 14.11 -28.34
CA VAL A 194 -10.58 14.15 -27.87
C VAL A 194 -10.94 15.56 -27.42
N LEU A 195 -10.10 16.22 -26.63
CA LEU A 195 -10.33 17.59 -26.14
C LEU A 195 -10.44 18.61 -27.30
N ALA A 196 -9.78 18.38 -28.43
CA ALA A 196 -9.84 19.24 -29.61
C ALA A 196 -11.07 19.00 -30.51
N ARG A 197 -11.94 18.02 -30.20
CA ARG A 197 -13.15 17.74 -30.97
C ARG A 197 -14.24 18.79 -30.76
N ARG A 198 -15.13 18.92 -31.74
CA ARG A 198 -16.33 19.78 -31.65
C ARG A 198 -17.43 19.17 -30.76
N THR A 199 -17.53 17.86 -30.76
CA THR A 199 -18.52 17.08 -29.98
C THR A 199 -17.83 15.90 -29.33
N LYS A 200 -18.35 15.39 -28.20
CA LYS A 200 -17.73 14.35 -27.40
C LYS A 200 -16.27 14.69 -27.06
N ASN A 201 -16.09 15.92 -26.66
CA ASN A 201 -14.80 16.52 -26.38
C ASN A 201 -14.31 16.38 -24.94
N ASN A 202 -14.99 15.55 -24.14
CA ASN A 202 -14.58 15.25 -22.76
C ASN A 202 -14.06 13.81 -22.71
N PRO A 203 -12.74 13.58 -22.61
CA PRO A 203 -12.17 12.26 -22.46
C PRO A 203 -12.44 11.68 -21.08
N VAL A 204 -12.68 10.37 -21.01
CA VAL A 204 -12.66 9.61 -19.75
C VAL A 204 -11.56 8.57 -19.85
N LEU A 205 -10.58 8.68 -18.96
CA LEU A 205 -9.51 7.71 -18.81
C LEU A 205 -10.06 6.49 -18.06
N ILE A 206 -10.11 5.34 -18.73
CA ILE A 206 -10.68 4.10 -18.19
C ILE A 206 -9.56 3.09 -18.02
N GLY A 207 -9.32 2.66 -16.80
CA GLY A 207 -8.31 1.64 -16.49
C GLY A 207 -8.38 1.22 -15.05
N GLU A 208 -7.73 0.11 -14.75
CA GLU A 208 -7.64 -0.41 -13.40
C GLU A 208 -6.92 0.58 -12.44
N PRO A 209 -7.11 0.45 -11.12
CA PRO A 209 -6.37 1.27 -10.16
C PRO A 209 -4.85 1.07 -10.32
N GLY A 210 -4.06 2.15 -10.18
CA GLY A 210 -2.60 2.07 -10.22
C GLY A 210 -1.95 1.96 -11.61
N VAL A 211 -2.73 1.97 -12.74
CA VAL A 211 -2.14 1.94 -14.10
C VAL A 211 -1.59 3.28 -14.57
N GLY A 212 -1.71 4.36 -13.78
CA GLY A 212 -1.15 5.68 -14.12
C GLY A 212 -2.12 6.60 -14.86
N LYS A 213 -3.43 6.57 -14.58
CA LYS A 213 -4.42 7.49 -15.16
C LYS A 213 -4.11 8.95 -14.83
N THR A 214 -3.73 9.25 -13.60
CA THR A 214 -3.39 10.61 -13.14
C THR A 214 -2.11 11.11 -13.81
N ALA A 215 -1.12 10.25 -14.06
CA ALA A 215 0.10 10.59 -14.77
C ALA A 215 -0.18 11.10 -16.21
N ILE A 216 -1.19 10.54 -16.90
CA ILE A 216 -1.60 11.02 -18.24
C ILE A 216 -2.07 12.48 -18.18
N VAL A 217 -2.77 12.84 -17.10
CA VAL A 217 -3.26 14.22 -16.89
C VAL A 217 -2.10 15.16 -16.56
N GLU A 218 -1.14 14.71 -15.78
CA GLU A 218 0.09 15.44 -15.51
C GLU A 218 0.93 15.64 -16.79
N GLY A 219 1.04 14.58 -17.61
CA GLY A 219 1.67 14.67 -18.93
C GLY A 219 0.94 15.63 -19.89
N LEU A 220 -0.39 15.68 -19.85
CA LEU A 220 -1.17 16.67 -20.59
C LEU A 220 -0.86 18.10 -20.10
N ALA A 221 -0.76 18.32 -18.79
CA ALA A 221 -0.38 19.62 -18.22
C ALA A 221 1.01 20.06 -18.67
N LEU A 222 2.00 19.16 -18.66
CA LEU A 222 3.35 19.42 -19.16
C LEU A 222 3.34 19.82 -20.64
N ARG A 223 2.59 19.14 -21.50
CA ARG A 223 2.47 19.48 -22.92
C ARG A 223 1.77 20.83 -23.15
N ILE A 224 0.74 21.15 -22.35
CA ILE A 224 0.09 22.48 -22.41
C ILE A 224 1.09 23.58 -22.05
N VAL A 225 1.87 23.39 -20.99
CA VAL A 225 2.87 24.39 -20.54
C VAL A 225 4.00 24.55 -21.55
N ASN A 226 4.46 23.46 -22.16
CA ASN A 226 5.51 23.46 -23.17
C ASN A 226 5.01 23.94 -24.58
N GLY A 227 3.68 24.11 -24.73
CA GLY A 227 3.10 24.52 -26.01
C GLY A 227 2.99 23.41 -27.05
N ASP A 228 3.25 22.14 -26.66
CA ASP A 228 3.17 20.93 -27.50
C ASP A 228 1.72 20.40 -27.59
N VAL A 229 0.81 21.32 -27.90
CA VAL A 229 -0.63 21.04 -28.03
C VAL A 229 -1.21 21.90 -29.18
N PRO A 230 -2.35 21.49 -29.78
CA PRO A 230 -3.06 22.31 -30.75
C PRO A 230 -3.40 23.70 -30.21
N GLU A 231 -3.52 24.70 -31.11
CA GLU A 231 -3.82 26.10 -30.74
C GLU A 231 -5.03 26.25 -29.82
N ALA A 232 -6.06 25.41 -30.01
CA ALA A 232 -7.25 25.42 -29.16
C ALA A 232 -7.01 25.07 -27.68
N LEU A 233 -5.88 24.47 -27.37
CA LEU A 233 -5.51 24.06 -26.00
C LEU A 233 -4.35 24.86 -25.43
N LYS A 234 -3.66 25.70 -26.24
CA LYS A 234 -2.58 26.54 -25.76
C LYS A 234 -3.06 27.56 -24.73
N GLY A 235 -2.31 27.71 -23.67
CA GLY A 235 -2.59 28.67 -22.59
C GLY A 235 -3.77 28.33 -21.70
N LYS A 236 -4.42 27.19 -21.88
CA LYS A 236 -5.46 26.70 -20.96
C LYS A 236 -4.86 26.26 -19.63
N GLN A 237 -5.67 26.36 -18.60
CA GLN A 237 -5.35 25.89 -17.25
C GLN A 237 -5.99 24.52 -17.03
N LEU A 238 -5.22 23.57 -16.54
CA LEU A 238 -5.72 22.26 -16.14
C LEU A 238 -5.82 22.24 -14.61
N LEU A 239 -7.05 22.16 -14.12
CA LEU A 239 -7.38 22.19 -12.69
C LEU A 239 -7.89 20.82 -12.26
N SER A 240 -7.30 20.23 -11.24
CA SER A 240 -7.76 18.98 -10.63
C SER A 240 -8.72 19.26 -9.49
N LEU A 241 -9.95 18.75 -9.58
CA LEU A 241 -10.99 18.94 -8.56
C LEU A 241 -10.69 18.08 -7.33
N ASP A 242 -10.66 18.72 -6.16
CA ASP A 242 -10.51 18.04 -4.87
C ASP A 242 -11.88 17.78 -4.26
N LEU A 243 -12.39 16.58 -4.49
CA LEU A 243 -13.67 16.13 -3.95
C LEU A 243 -13.64 16.00 -2.41
N GLY A 244 -12.48 15.65 -1.85
CA GLY A 244 -12.31 15.55 -0.40
C GLY A 244 -12.47 16.90 0.27
N ALA A 245 -11.83 17.95 -0.27
CA ALA A 245 -11.97 19.32 0.22
C ALA A 245 -13.39 19.85 0.06
N MET A 246 -14.11 19.43 -0.98
CA MET A 246 -15.51 19.83 -1.20
C MET A 246 -16.48 19.21 -0.20
N VAL A 247 -16.22 18.00 0.26
CA VAL A 247 -17.04 17.28 1.25
C VAL A 247 -16.64 17.64 2.68
N ALA A 248 -15.36 17.93 2.92
CA ALA A 248 -14.86 18.27 4.25
C ALA A 248 -15.61 19.48 4.86
N GLY A 249 -16.11 19.31 6.09
CA GLY A 249 -16.83 20.35 6.82
C GLY A 249 -18.27 20.64 6.33
N SER A 250 -18.78 19.97 5.30
CA SER A 250 -20.18 20.08 4.91
C SER A 250 -21.04 19.22 5.85
N LYS A 251 -21.90 19.88 6.64
CA LYS A 251 -22.85 19.21 7.53
C LYS A 251 -24.12 18.76 6.81
N TYR A 252 -24.45 19.40 5.70
CA TYR A 252 -25.67 19.17 4.94
C TYR A 252 -25.38 19.01 3.44
N ARG A 253 -26.18 18.20 2.77
CA ARG A 253 -26.12 17.95 1.31
C ARG A 253 -26.12 19.24 0.47
N GLY A 254 -26.90 20.25 0.86
CA GLY A 254 -27.01 21.51 0.15
C GLY A 254 -25.70 22.30 0.07
N GLU A 255 -24.82 22.19 1.07
CA GLU A 255 -23.54 22.89 1.10
C GLU A 255 -22.57 22.38 0.01
N PHE A 256 -22.51 21.06 -0.18
CA PHE A 256 -21.70 20.46 -1.27
C PHE A 256 -22.22 20.90 -2.66
N GLU A 257 -23.56 20.87 -2.84
CA GLU A 257 -24.18 21.30 -4.10
C GLU A 257 -23.89 22.78 -4.38
N GLU A 258 -23.91 23.64 -3.38
CA GLU A 258 -23.57 25.06 -3.51
C GLU A 258 -22.09 25.27 -3.86
N ARG A 259 -21.16 24.53 -3.22
CA ARG A 259 -19.74 24.57 -3.52
C ARG A 259 -19.47 24.13 -4.97
N LEU A 260 -20.10 23.04 -5.43
CA LEU A 260 -19.96 22.56 -6.81
C LEU A 260 -20.54 23.57 -7.81
N LYS A 261 -21.72 24.17 -7.52
CA LYS A 261 -22.29 25.24 -8.37
C LYS A 261 -21.36 26.44 -8.45
N ALA A 262 -20.72 26.83 -7.35
CA ALA A 262 -19.75 27.92 -7.35
C ALA A 262 -18.53 27.61 -8.25
N VAL A 263 -17.96 26.39 -8.15
CA VAL A 263 -16.87 25.93 -9.01
C VAL A 263 -17.28 25.93 -10.49
N LEU A 264 -18.45 25.36 -10.81
CA LEU A 264 -18.96 25.32 -12.19
C LEU A 264 -19.20 26.71 -12.76
N LYS A 265 -19.72 27.64 -11.95
CA LYS A 265 -19.92 29.03 -12.37
C LYS A 265 -18.61 29.77 -12.64
N GLU A 266 -17.58 29.55 -11.84
CA GLU A 266 -16.24 30.12 -12.11
C GLU A 266 -15.60 29.55 -13.38
N ILE A 267 -15.83 28.26 -13.68
CA ILE A 267 -15.39 27.65 -14.94
C ILE A 267 -16.14 28.27 -16.14
N GLU A 268 -17.45 28.50 -16.02
CA GLU A 268 -18.26 29.18 -17.05
C GLU A 268 -17.76 30.61 -17.28
N ASP A 269 -17.51 31.36 -16.20
CA ASP A 269 -16.96 32.72 -16.23
C ASP A 269 -15.55 32.79 -16.88
N ALA A 270 -14.78 31.70 -16.79
CA ALA A 270 -13.46 31.56 -17.43
C ALA A 270 -13.52 31.29 -18.96
N GLN A 271 -14.72 31.24 -19.55
CA GLN A 271 -14.96 31.16 -21.00
C GLN A 271 -14.10 30.11 -21.75
N GLY A 272 -14.02 28.92 -21.21
CA GLY A 272 -13.33 27.79 -21.81
C GLY A 272 -11.80 27.79 -21.64
N GLN A 273 -11.23 28.67 -20.84
CA GLN A 273 -9.80 28.67 -20.49
C GLN A 273 -9.41 27.58 -19.50
N VAL A 274 -10.39 26.97 -18.84
CA VAL A 274 -10.18 25.95 -17.83
C VAL A 274 -10.58 24.58 -18.36
N ILE A 275 -9.72 23.58 -18.12
CA ILE A 275 -10.01 22.15 -18.28
C ILE A 275 -10.05 21.57 -16.86
N LEU A 276 -11.18 20.96 -16.49
CA LEU A 276 -11.37 20.37 -15.17
C LEU A 276 -11.00 18.88 -15.20
N PHE A 277 -10.07 18.46 -14.37
CA PHE A 277 -9.81 17.05 -14.15
C PHE A 277 -10.63 16.55 -12.95
N ILE A 278 -11.32 15.44 -13.13
CA ILE A 278 -12.14 14.80 -12.11
C ILE A 278 -11.64 13.36 -11.95
N ASP A 279 -10.86 13.14 -10.91
CA ASP A 279 -10.47 11.77 -10.57
C ASP A 279 -11.64 11.04 -9.88
N GLU A 280 -11.68 9.73 -10.04
CA GLU A 280 -12.79 8.90 -9.54
C GLU A 280 -14.19 9.51 -9.87
N MET A 281 -14.37 9.94 -11.13
CA MET A 281 -15.59 10.69 -11.52
C MET A 281 -16.89 9.94 -11.21
N HIS A 282 -16.85 8.63 -11.02
CA HIS A 282 -17.99 7.83 -10.60
C HIS A 282 -18.54 8.24 -9.23
N THR A 283 -17.72 8.80 -8.35
CA THR A 283 -18.13 9.30 -7.03
C THR A 283 -19.08 10.49 -7.14
N LEU A 284 -18.88 11.34 -8.16
CA LEU A 284 -19.77 12.46 -8.47
C LEU A 284 -21.06 12.03 -9.19
N ILE A 285 -20.97 11.00 -10.04
CA ILE A 285 -22.06 10.61 -10.95
C ILE A 285 -22.91 9.49 -10.35
N GLY A 286 -22.34 8.65 -9.48
CA GLY A 286 -22.97 7.43 -8.99
C GLY A 286 -23.60 7.48 -7.61
N ALA A 287 -23.31 8.51 -6.87
CA ALA A 287 -23.65 8.60 -5.46
C ALA A 287 -25.16 8.76 -5.13
N GLY A 288 -26.03 8.85 -6.13
CA GLY A 288 -27.48 9.17 -5.96
C GLY A 288 -28.44 8.00 -5.76
N LYS A 289 -27.98 6.73 -5.74
CA LYS A 289 -28.89 5.57 -5.67
C LYS A 289 -28.94 4.84 -4.33
N ALA A 290 -28.05 5.15 -3.40
CA ALA A 290 -28.16 4.67 -2.03
C ALA A 290 -28.73 5.78 -1.13
N ASP A 291 -29.56 5.44 -0.17
CA ASP A 291 -30.16 6.38 0.76
C ASP A 291 -29.12 7.34 1.36
N GLY A 292 -29.19 8.63 0.96
CA GLY A 292 -28.32 9.70 1.47
C GLY A 292 -27.11 10.09 0.61
N ALA A 293 -26.87 9.47 -0.56
CA ALA A 293 -25.72 9.78 -1.41
C ALA A 293 -25.96 10.96 -2.38
N MET A 294 -24.89 11.70 -2.71
CA MET A 294 -24.90 12.97 -3.46
C MET A 294 -25.05 12.70 -4.97
N ASP A 295 -26.10 13.20 -5.61
CA ASP A 295 -26.26 13.16 -7.08
C ASP A 295 -25.85 14.51 -7.71
N ALA A 296 -24.52 14.69 -7.88
CA ALA A 296 -23.96 15.85 -8.54
C ALA A 296 -24.12 15.82 -10.07
N SER A 297 -24.54 14.68 -10.63
CA SER A 297 -24.68 14.51 -12.07
C SER A 297 -25.67 15.50 -12.69
N ASN A 298 -26.74 15.85 -11.95
CA ASN A 298 -27.73 16.81 -12.42
C ASN A 298 -27.22 18.26 -12.53
N LEU A 299 -26.12 18.57 -11.83
CA LEU A 299 -25.47 19.88 -11.91
C LEU A 299 -24.46 19.95 -13.07
N ILE A 300 -23.76 18.85 -13.35
CA ILE A 300 -22.73 18.78 -14.38
C ILE A 300 -23.32 18.57 -15.79
N LYS A 301 -24.42 17.79 -15.90
CA LYS A 301 -25.06 17.48 -17.19
C LYS A 301 -25.44 18.72 -18.01
N PRO A 302 -26.05 19.78 -17.46
CA PRO A 302 -26.37 20.99 -18.21
C PRO A 302 -25.11 21.68 -18.76
N GLU A 303 -24.04 21.77 -17.97
CA GLU A 303 -22.80 22.45 -18.35
C GLU A 303 -22.05 21.69 -19.46
N LEU A 304 -22.00 20.35 -19.37
CA LEU A 304 -21.52 19.48 -20.45
C LEU A 304 -22.39 19.60 -21.71
N ALA A 305 -23.71 19.80 -21.55
CA ALA A 305 -24.61 19.92 -22.68
C ALA A 305 -24.45 21.23 -23.45
N ARG A 306 -24.21 22.34 -22.73
CA ARG A 306 -23.94 23.66 -23.31
C ARG A 306 -22.53 23.75 -23.90
N GLY A 307 -21.61 22.86 -23.52
CA GLY A 307 -20.19 22.92 -23.90
C GLY A 307 -19.38 23.98 -23.14
N THR A 308 -19.92 24.51 -22.04
CA THR A 308 -19.25 25.45 -21.14
C THR A 308 -18.20 24.75 -20.27
N LEU A 309 -18.42 23.47 -19.94
CA LEU A 309 -17.50 22.66 -19.18
C LEU A 309 -16.68 21.74 -20.10
N HIS A 310 -15.36 21.92 -20.07
CA HIS A 310 -14.40 20.96 -20.60
C HIS A 310 -13.80 20.17 -19.45
N CYS A 311 -13.94 18.84 -19.48
CA CYS A 311 -13.40 18.01 -18.42
C CYS A 311 -12.70 16.75 -18.92
N VAL A 312 -11.74 16.29 -18.14
CA VAL A 312 -11.10 14.96 -18.24
C VAL A 312 -11.56 14.16 -17.02
N GLY A 313 -12.23 13.05 -17.24
CA GLY A 313 -12.60 12.14 -16.16
C GLY A 313 -11.62 10.98 -16.05
N ALA A 314 -11.46 10.41 -14.85
CA ALA A 314 -10.77 9.14 -14.64
C ALA A 314 -11.67 8.20 -13.84
N THR A 315 -11.70 6.91 -14.21
CA THR A 315 -12.51 5.90 -13.52
C THR A 315 -12.06 4.48 -13.90
N THR A 316 -12.61 3.45 -13.24
CA THR A 316 -12.43 2.06 -13.65
C THR A 316 -13.44 1.64 -14.73
N LEU A 317 -13.16 0.54 -15.44
CA LEU A 317 -14.08 0.02 -16.46
C LEU A 317 -15.46 -0.36 -15.88
N ASN A 318 -15.46 -0.98 -14.71
CA ASN A 318 -16.68 -1.40 -14.04
C ASN A 318 -17.55 -0.20 -13.62
N GLU A 319 -16.93 0.82 -13.05
CA GLU A 319 -17.64 2.04 -12.64
C GLU A 319 -18.13 2.86 -13.86
N TYR A 320 -17.33 2.92 -14.93
CA TYR A 320 -17.74 3.53 -16.19
C TYR A 320 -19.01 2.90 -16.75
N ARG A 321 -19.05 1.56 -16.85
CA ARG A 321 -20.24 0.81 -17.32
C ARG A 321 -21.45 1.03 -16.44
N LYS A 322 -21.24 1.07 -15.11
CA LYS A 322 -22.31 1.18 -14.12
C LYS A 322 -22.94 2.57 -14.07
N HIS A 323 -22.14 3.63 -14.19
CA HIS A 323 -22.55 5.00 -13.90
C HIS A 323 -22.59 5.92 -15.13
N VAL A 324 -21.67 5.78 -16.09
CA VAL A 324 -21.55 6.67 -17.25
C VAL A 324 -22.23 6.10 -18.49
N GLU A 325 -21.97 4.85 -18.83
CA GLU A 325 -22.48 4.21 -20.05
C GLU A 325 -24.00 4.02 -20.04
N LYS A 326 -24.58 3.76 -18.87
CA LYS A 326 -26.03 3.63 -18.69
C LYS A 326 -26.78 4.95 -18.78
N ASP A 327 -26.10 6.07 -18.60
CA ASP A 327 -26.70 7.39 -18.70
C ASP A 327 -26.51 7.95 -20.11
N ALA A 328 -27.58 7.97 -20.91
CA ALA A 328 -27.55 8.40 -22.32
C ALA A 328 -27.07 9.85 -22.49
N ALA A 329 -27.27 10.73 -21.51
CA ALA A 329 -26.83 12.12 -21.57
C ALA A 329 -25.32 12.23 -21.42
N LEU A 330 -24.73 11.47 -20.49
CA LEU A 330 -23.29 11.40 -20.26
C LEU A 330 -22.56 10.63 -21.37
N ALA A 331 -23.06 9.48 -21.78
CA ALA A 331 -22.48 8.66 -22.84
C ALA A 331 -22.33 9.41 -24.18
N ARG A 332 -23.21 10.38 -24.46
CA ARG A 332 -23.13 11.24 -25.66
C ARG A 332 -22.10 12.36 -25.55
N ARG A 333 -21.58 12.65 -24.35
CA ARG A 333 -20.67 13.78 -24.08
C ARG A 333 -19.26 13.35 -23.78
N PHE A 334 -19.12 12.14 -23.24
CA PHE A 334 -17.83 11.56 -22.91
C PHE A 334 -17.31 10.61 -23.98
N GLN A 335 -16.00 10.60 -24.17
CA GLN A 335 -15.31 9.69 -25.05
C GLN A 335 -14.33 8.83 -24.23
N PRO A 336 -14.48 7.50 -24.20
CA PRO A 336 -13.56 6.63 -23.50
C PRO A 336 -12.16 6.64 -24.13
N VAL A 337 -11.15 6.67 -23.27
CA VAL A 337 -9.73 6.48 -23.56
C VAL A 337 -9.25 5.37 -22.64
N PHE A 338 -8.96 4.21 -23.19
CA PHE A 338 -8.53 3.05 -22.40
C PHE A 338 -7.06 3.19 -22.01
N VAL A 339 -6.78 2.93 -20.71
CA VAL A 339 -5.45 2.96 -20.11
C VAL A 339 -5.13 1.57 -19.61
N GLY A 340 -4.31 0.85 -20.36
CA GLY A 340 -3.89 -0.51 -20.02
C GLY A 340 -2.75 -0.54 -18.99
N GLU A 341 -2.54 -1.72 -18.39
CA GLU A 341 -1.34 -1.97 -17.59
C GLU A 341 -0.10 -1.91 -18.50
N PRO A 342 0.97 -1.14 -18.15
CA PRO A 342 2.19 -1.08 -18.95
C PRO A 342 2.93 -2.42 -18.95
N SER A 343 3.78 -2.63 -19.95
CA SER A 343 4.69 -3.77 -19.98
C SER A 343 5.74 -3.68 -18.87
N VAL A 344 6.50 -4.75 -18.65
CA VAL A 344 7.63 -4.75 -17.70
C VAL A 344 8.71 -3.78 -18.18
N GLU A 345 9.00 -3.76 -19.47
CA GLU A 345 9.98 -2.87 -20.11
C GLU A 345 9.59 -1.40 -19.96
N ASP A 346 8.31 -1.06 -20.21
CA ASP A 346 7.79 0.30 -20.02
C ASP A 346 7.86 0.68 -18.54
N THR A 347 7.53 -0.23 -17.65
CA THR A 347 7.61 -0.01 -16.20
C THR A 347 9.04 0.27 -15.76
N ILE A 348 10.04 -0.49 -16.24
CA ILE A 348 11.45 -0.23 -15.94
C ILE A 348 11.84 1.18 -16.41
N SER A 349 11.37 1.58 -17.60
CA SER A 349 11.63 2.92 -18.13
C SER A 349 11.00 4.02 -17.27
N ILE A 350 9.76 3.81 -16.80
CA ILE A 350 9.08 4.70 -15.85
C ILE A 350 9.88 4.80 -14.54
N LEU A 351 10.28 3.65 -13.96
CA LEU A 351 11.04 3.63 -12.72
C LEU A 351 12.39 4.35 -12.84
N ARG A 352 13.09 4.20 -13.97
CA ARG A 352 14.32 4.94 -14.25
C ARG A 352 14.09 6.45 -14.30
N GLY A 353 12.95 6.89 -14.84
CA GLY A 353 12.60 8.31 -14.93
C GLY A 353 12.28 8.95 -13.60
N ILE A 354 11.72 8.21 -12.65
CA ILE A 354 11.37 8.72 -11.31
C ILE A 354 12.46 8.46 -10.26
N LYS A 355 13.47 7.65 -10.61
CA LYS A 355 14.54 7.20 -9.71
C LYS A 355 15.18 8.36 -8.93
N GLU A 356 15.62 9.42 -9.62
CA GLU A 356 16.33 10.53 -8.99
C GLU A 356 15.49 11.22 -7.91
N LYS A 357 14.18 11.33 -8.10
CA LYS A 357 13.27 11.93 -7.13
C LYS A 357 13.11 11.07 -5.88
N TYR A 358 13.03 9.73 -6.05
CA TYR A 358 12.98 8.80 -4.92
C TYR A 358 14.32 8.75 -4.17
N GLU A 359 15.45 8.78 -4.89
CA GLU A 359 16.77 8.87 -4.27
C GLU A 359 16.92 10.16 -3.46
N LEU A 360 16.40 11.29 -3.96
CA LEU A 360 16.40 12.56 -3.27
C LEU A 360 15.49 12.52 -2.02
N HIS A 361 14.27 12.02 -2.16
CA HIS A 361 13.29 11.98 -1.08
C HIS A 361 13.77 11.13 0.10
N HIS A 362 14.27 9.93 -0.19
CA HIS A 362 14.72 9.00 0.85
C HIS A 362 16.19 9.20 1.25
N GLY A 363 16.97 9.95 0.47
CA GLY A 363 18.39 10.14 0.74
C GLY A 363 19.26 8.90 0.55
N VAL A 364 18.76 7.88 -0.17
CA VAL A 364 19.45 6.61 -0.45
C VAL A 364 19.66 6.43 -1.95
N ARG A 365 20.63 5.65 -2.35
CA ARG A 365 20.87 5.30 -3.75
C ARG A 365 20.01 4.10 -4.15
N ILE A 366 19.52 4.07 -5.40
CA ILE A 366 18.75 2.96 -5.97
C ILE A 366 19.56 2.34 -7.12
N ALA A 367 19.93 1.07 -7.01
CA ALA A 367 20.63 0.35 -8.08
C ALA A 367 19.67 0.09 -9.26
N ASP A 368 20.19 0.08 -10.50
CA ASP A 368 19.37 -0.24 -11.68
C ASP A 368 18.81 -1.67 -11.61
N ALA A 369 19.59 -2.61 -11.06
CA ALA A 369 19.11 -3.98 -10.80
C ALA A 369 17.89 -4.02 -9.88
N ALA A 370 17.77 -3.10 -8.90
CA ALA A 370 16.60 -2.99 -8.03
C ALA A 370 15.36 -2.54 -8.81
N LEU A 371 15.50 -1.62 -9.79
CA LEU A 371 14.39 -1.17 -10.64
C LEU A 371 13.89 -2.33 -11.51
N VAL A 372 14.81 -3.09 -12.11
CA VAL A 372 14.47 -4.27 -12.90
C VAL A 372 13.79 -5.32 -12.03
N ALA A 373 14.34 -5.58 -10.83
CA ALA A 373 13.76 -6.50 -9.86
C ALA A 373 12.34 -6.04 -9.40
N ALA A 374 12.15 -4.75 -9.12
CA ALA A 374 10.86 -4.22 -8.71
C ALA A 374 9.78 -4.45 -9.79
N ALA A 375 10.09 -4.19 -11.06
CA ALA A 375 9.16 -4.42 -12.17
C ALA A 375 8.88 -5.91 -12.39
N THR A 376 9.92 -6.76 -12.41
CA THR A 376 9.79 -8.19 -12.73
C THR A 376 9.17 -8.97 -11.57
N LEU A 377 9.63 -8.74 -10.33
CA LEU A 377 9.12 -9.46 -9.16
C LEU A 377 7.70 -9.02 -8.82
N SER A 378 7.37 -7.72 -8.94
CA SER A 378 5.99 -7.26 -8.71
C SER A 378 5.02 -7.84 -9.75
N LYS A 379 5.40 -7.89 -11.02
CA LYS A 379 4.56 -8.49 -12.08
C LYS A 379 4.32 -9.98 -11.82
N ARG A 380 5.35 -10.68 -11.35
CA ARG A 380 5.31 -12.12 -11.12
C ARG A 380 4.59 -12.49 -9.82
N TYR A 381 4.84 -11.76 -8.73
CA TYR A 381 4.46 -12.18 -7.37
C TYR A 381 3.31 -11.40 -6.77
N ILE A 382 2.99 -10.20 -7.27
CA ILE A 382 1.89 -9.37 -6.77
C ILE A 382 0.80 -9.32 -7.85
N THR A 383 -0.25 -10.12 -7.66
CA THR A 383 -1.30 -10.33 -8.66
C THR A 383 -2.56 -9.49 -8.43
N ASP A 384 -2.72 -8.92 -7.23
CA ASP A 384 -3.87 -8.13 -6.81
C ASP A 384 -3.76 -6.63 -7.14
N ARG A 385 -2.61 -6.19 -7.66
CA ARG A 385 -2.30 -4.82 -8.06
C ARG A 385 -1.72 -4.77 -9.47
N PHE A 386 -1.71 -3.58 -10.07
CA PHE A 386 -1.26 -3.35 -11.44
C PHE A 386 0.04 -2.55 -11.50
N LEU A 387 0.82 -2.77 -12.57
CA LEU A 387 1.95 -1.92 -12.89
C LEU A 387 1.45 -0.54 -13.40
N PRO A 388 2.23 0.55 -13.20
CA PRO A 388 3.54 0.61 -12.54
C PRO A 388 3.45 0.76 -11.01
N ASP A 389 2.28 1.02 -10.44
CA ASP A 389 2.06 1.39 -9.04
C ASP A 389 2.70 0.42 -8.06
N LYS A 390 2.43 -0.89 -8.20
CA LYS A 390 3.02 -1.92 -7.34
C LYS A 390 4.55 -1.97 -7.38
N ALA A 391 5.18 -1.62 -8.51
CA ALA A 391 6.62 -1.57 -8.62
C ALA A 391 7.20 -0.29 -8.00
N ILE A 392 6.49 0.82 -8.11
CA ILE A 392 6.83 2.09 -7.44
C ILE A 392 6.76 1.91 -5.93
N ASP A 393 5.68 1.33 -5.41
CA ASP A 393 5.51 1.05 -3.98
C ASP A 393 6.63 0.17 -3.41
N LEU A 394 7.11 -0.83 -4.17
CA LEU A 394 8.24 -1.65 -3.75
C LEU A 394 9.53 -0.84 -3.59
N ILE A 395 9.78 0.07 -4.52
CA ILE A 395 10.96 0.95 -4.45
C ILE A 395 10.82 1.90 -3.26
N ASP A 396 9.65 2.48 -3.09
CA ASP A 396 9.37 3.40 -1.99
C ASP A 396 9.55 2.73 -0.62
N GLU A 397 8.94 1.57 -0.42
CA GLU A 397 9.09 0.80 0.83
C GLU A 397 10.52 0.31 1.07
N ALA A 398 11.20 -0.18 0.03
CA ALA A 398 12.59 -0.64 0.16
C ALA A 398 13.52 0.53 0.50
N SER A 399 13.32 1.70 -0.13
CA SER A 399 14.09 2.92 0.13
C SER A 399 13.84 3.46 1.54
N SER A 400 12.57 3.51 1.94
CA SER A 400 12.16 3.92 3.30
C SER A 400 12.77 3.00 4.37
N ARG A 401 12.77 1.69 4.13
CA ARG A 401 13.35 0.70 5.04
C ARG A 401 14.87 0.86 5.16
N LEU A 402 15.55 1.03 4.02
CA LEU A 402 16.99 1.26 4.02
C LEU A 402 17.32 2.55 4.76
N ARG A 403 16.57 3.63 4.51
CA ARG A 403 16.70 4.89 5.23
C ARG A 403 16.55 4.70 6.73
N MET A 404 15.53 3.97 7.17
CA MET A 404 15.31 3.68 8.58
C MET A 404 16.47 2.87 9.19
N GLN A 405 17.06 1.94 8.42
CA GLN A 405 18.26 1.20 8.87
C GLN A 405 19.48 2.10 9.02
N VAL A 406 19.69 3.05 8.11
CA VAL A 406 20.79 4.03 8.18
C VAL A 406 20.58 5.01 9.34
N ASP A 407 19.35 5.46 9.57
CA ASP A 407 19.02 6.41 10.65
C ASP A 407 18.96 5.74 12.03
N SER A 408 18.73 4.44 12.09
CA SER A 408 18.63 3.65 13.33
C SER A 408 20.00 3.18 13.78
N LYS A 409 20.15 2.97 15.09
CA LYS A 409 21.36 2.32 15.61
C LYS A 409 21.51 0.91 15.02
N PRO A 410 22.71 0.50 14.55
CA PRO A 410 22.98 -0.86 14.12
C PRO A 410 22.64 -1.87 15.23
N GLU A 411 22.09 -3.02 14.85
CA GLU A 411 21.66 -4.07 15.79
C GLU A 411 22.79 -4.48 16.75
N ALA A 412 24.01 -4.63 16.23
CA ALA A 412 25.18 -4.94 17.02
C ALA A 412 25.50 -3.87 18.08
N LEU A 413 25.29 -2.59 17.78
CA LEU A 413 25.46 -1.49 18.75
C LEU A 413 24.35 -1.47 19.80
N ASP A 414 23.11 -1.76 19.40
CA ASP A 414 21.97 -1.83 20.32
C ASP A 414 22.11 -3.01 21.30
N GLU A 415 22.59 -4.17 20.83
CA GLU A 415 22.90 -5.30 21.70
C GLU A 415 24.01 -5.00 22.70
N LEU A 416 25.10 -4.32 22.25
CA LEU A 416 26.16 -3.88 23.15
C LEU A 416 25.65 -2.89 24.19
N ASP A 417 24.86 -1.92 23.80
CA ASP A 417 24.28 -0.93 24.72
C ASP A 417 23.36 -1.59 25.77
N ARG A 418 22.51 -2.53 25.33
CA ARG A 418 21.68 -3.31 26.26
C ARG A 418 22.53 -4.11 27.25
N ARG A 419 23.61 -4.73 26.76
CA ARG A 419 24.52 -5.49 27.62
C ARG A 419 25.24 -4.59 28.62
N VAL A 420 25.72 -3.42 28.19
CA VAL A 420 26.33 -2.38 29.06
C VAL A 420 25.34 -1.93 30.13
N ILE A 421 24.07 -1.66 29.75
CA ILE A 421 23.01 -1.28 30.72
C ILE A 421 22.78 -2.41 31.74
N GLN A 422 22.70 -3.66 31.30
CA GLN A 422 22.50 -4.82 32.17
C GLN A 422 23.66 -4.95 33.18
N LEU A 423 24.91 -4.83 32.73
CA LEU A 423 26.09 -4.90 33.60
C LEU A 423 26.16 -3.70 34.56
N LYS A 424 25.73 -2.51 34.14
CA LYS A 424 25.62 -1.34 35.04
C LYS A 424 24.62 -1.60 36.17
N ILE A 425 23.47 -2.20 35.86
CA ILE A 425 22.47 -2.57 36.89
C ILE A 425 23.05 -3.61 37.85
N GLU A 426 23.74 -4.65 37.33
CA GLU A 426 24.40 -5.68 38.14
C GLU A 426 25.50 -5.08 39.01
N ARG A 427 26.32 -4.15 38.50
CA ARG A 427 27.34 -3.42 39.24
C ARG A 427 26.75 -2.68 40.43
N GLU A 428 25.65 -1.93 40.22
CA GLU A 428 25.02 -1.16 41.31
C GLU A 428 24.39 -2.08 42.37
N ALA A 429 23.95 -3.29 41.99
CA ALA A 429 23.50 -4.29 42.95
C ALA A 429 24.65 -4.87 43.76
N LEU A 430 25.75 -5.29 43.09
CA LEU A 430 26.94 -5.86 43.74
C LEU A 430 27.70 -4.88 44.66
N LYS A 431 27.67 -3.57 44.36
CA LYS A 431 28.23 -2.56 45.23
C LYS A 431 27.60 -2.49 46.65
N LYS A 432 26.39 -2.98 46.78
CA LYS A 432 25.66 -3.01 48.07
C LYS A 432 25.97 -4.25 48.89
N GLU A 433 26.60 -5.26 48.29
CA GLU A 433 26.97 -6.50 48.92
C GLU A 433 28.37 -6.40 49.54
N THR A 434 28.60 -7.08 50.68
CA THR A 434 29.84 -6.98 51.43
C THR A 434 30.67 -8.27 51.45
N ASP A 435 30.12 -9.39 50.93
CA ASP A 435 30.75 -10.70 50.94
C ASP A 435 31.94 -10.79 49.95
N PRO A 436 32.93 -11.65 50.20
CA PRO A 436 34.13 -11.77 49.35
C PRO A 436 33.83 -12.18 47.90
N ALA A 437 32.83 -13.08 47.71
CA ALA A 437 32.45 -13.58 46.39
C ALA A 437 31.84 -12.47 45.50
N SER A 438 31.01 -11.61 46.10
CA SER A 438 30.41 -10.46 45.38
C SER A 438 31.46 -9.41 45.01
N LYS A 439 32.50 -9.21 45.87
CA LYS A 439 33.64 -8.33 45.56
C LYS A 439 34.47 -8.85 44.37
N ASP A 440 34.76 -10.14 44.36
CA ASP A 440 35.48 -10.77 43.24
C ASP A 440 34.66 -10.70 41.91
N ARG A 441 33.35 -10.88 41.99
CA ARG A 441 32.43 -10.72 40.84
C ARG A 441 32.39 -9.28 40.36
N LEU A 442 32.34 -8.30 41.30
CA LEU A 442 32.36 -6.89 40.97
C LEU A 442 33.61 -6.48 40.20
N ALA A 443 34.82 -6.90 40.67
CA ALA A 443 36.07 -6.62 39.98
C ALA A 443 36.14 -7.16 38.54
N LYS A 444 35.63 -8.38 38.32
CA LYS A 444 35.54 -8.98 36.98
C LYS A 444 34.53 -8.25 36.08
N LEU A 445 33.38 -7.89 36.67
CA LEU A 445 32.31 -7.18 35.97
C LEU A 445 32.77 -5.75 35.58
N GLU A 446 33.49 -5.03 36.46
CA GLU A 446 34.00 -3.70 36.12
C GLU A 446 34.98 -3.72 34.95
N LYS A 447 35.83 -4.76 34.85
CA LYS A 447 36.71 -4.93 33.69
C LYS A 447 35.91 -5.24 32.41
N GLU A 448 34.93 -6.17 32.47
CA GLU A 448 34.08 -6.50 31.34
C GLU A 448 33.28 -5.25 30.89
N LEU A 449 32.77 -4.48 31.85
CA LEU A 449 32.02 -3.26 31.56
C LEU A 449 32.88 -2.20 30.87
N ALA A 450 34.12 -1.97 31.33
CA ALA A 450 35.05 -1.03 30.69
C ALA A 450 35.34 -1.42 29.24
N ASP A 451 35.64 -2.68 28.97
CA ASP A 451 35.91 -3.19 27.63
C ASP A 451 34.69 -3.01 26.69
N LEU A 452 33.47 -3.25 27.20
CA LEU A 452 32.24 -3.11 26.40
C LEU A 452 31.86 -1.63 26.21
N GLU A 453 32.08 -0.78 27.19
CA GLU A 453 31.88 0.69 27.08
C GLU A 453 32.81 1.29 26.02
N ASP A 454 34.11 0.90 26.02
CA ASP A 454 35.06 1.35 25.01
C ASP A 454 34.64 0.93 23.59
N ARG A 455 34.21 -0.31 23.43
CA ARG A 455 33.67 -0.83 22.14
C ARG A 455 32.40 -0.09 21.70
N SER A 456 31.46 0.11 22.63
CA SER A 456 30.22 0.85 22.35
C SER A 456 30.52 2.29 21.95
N ASN A 457 31.46 2.99 22.65
CA ASN A 457 31.87 4.35 22.32
C ASN A 457 32.52 4.44 20.93
N LEU A 458 33.41 3.52 20.59
CA LEU A 458 34.05 3.45 19.27
C LEU A 458 33.02 3.22 18.15
N MET A 459 32.12 2.26 18.33
CA MET A 459 31.06 1.99 17.36
C MET A 459 30.05 3.15 17.25
N THR A 460 29.74 3.81 18.37
CA THR A 460 28.88 5.00 18.37
C THR A 460 29.52 6.16 17.64
N ALA A 461 30.82 6.39 17.81
CA ALA A 461 31.53 7.42 17.07
C ALA A 461 31.59 7.14 15.57
N ALA A 462 31.88 5.89 15.18
CA ALA A 462 31.86 5.46 13.78
C ALA A 462 30.48 5.67 13.16
N TRP A 463 29.43 5.18 13.80
CA TRP A 463 28.03 5.34 13.32
C TRP A 463 27.62 6.82 13.20
N LYS A 464 27.98 7.67 14.17
CA LYS A 464 27.68 9.10 14.07
C LYS A 464 28.39 9.76 12.89
N ASN A 465 29.68 9.44 12.66
CA ASN A 465 30.42 9.96 11.52
C ASN A 465 29.79 9.52 10.19
N GLU A 466 29.40 8.25 10.06
CA GLU A 466 28.69 7.75 8.86
C GLU A 466 27.37 8.48 8.67
N LYS A 467 26.57 8.66 9.73
CA LYS A 467 25.30 9.37 9.66
C LYS A 467 25.47 10.84 9.24
N ASP A 468 26.48 11.53 9.76
CA ASP A 468 26.76 12.92 9.41
C ASP A 468 27.19 13.05 7.92
N GLN A 469 27.99 12.11 7.40
CA GLN A 469 28.36 12.05 5.99
C GLN A 469 27.13 11.83 5.08
N VAL A 470 26.24 10.91 5.44
CA VAL A 470 24.98 10.67 4.69
C VAL A 470 24.14 11.96 4.65
N HIS A 471 24.02 12.67 5.76
CA HIS A 471 23.27 13.94 5.80
C HIS A 471 23.91 15.05 4.96
N GLU A 472 25.23 15.13 4.92
CA GLU A 472 25.93 16.09 4.06
C GLU A 472 25.73 15.77 2.57
N THR A 473 25.88 14.51 2.19
CA THR A 473 25.62 14.05 0.84
C THR A 473 24.18 14.33 0.40
N GLN A 474 23.20 14.11 1.29
CA GLN A 474 21.79 14.41 1.01
C GLN A 474 21.56 15.91 0.75
N LYS A 475 22.12 16.79 1.60
CA LYS A 475 22.02 18.25 1.40
C LYS A 475 22.62 18.70 0.06
N LEU A 476 23.75 18.08 -0.34
CA LEU A 476 24.35 18.38 -1.63
C LEU A 476 23.47 17.93 -2.79
N LYS A 477 22.81 16.77 -2.70
CA LYS A 477 21.85 16.29 -3.71
C LYS A 477 20.62 17.22 -3.80
N GLU A 478 20.06 17.63 -2.68
CA GLU A 478 18.94 18.60 -2.63
C GLU A 478 19.30 19.92 -3.30
N ARG A 479 20.51 20.42 -3.03
CA ARG A 479 21.03 21.64 -3.68
C ARG A 479 21.24 21.45 -5.19
N LEU A 480 21.67 20.27 -5.63
CA LEU A 480 21.81 19.93 -7.05
C LEU A 480 20.47 19.95 -7.77
N ASP A 481 19.45 19.32 -7.17
CA ASP A 481 18.10 19.26 -7.75
C ASP A 481 17.45 20.65 -7.80
N GLN A 482 17.60 21.46 -6.75
CA GLN A 482 17.17 22.86 -6.74
C GLN A 482 17.85 23.65 -7.87
N ALA A 483 19.16 23.49 -8.05
CA ALA A 483 19.91 24.18 -9.09
C ALA A 483 19.44 23.74 -10.49
N ARG A 484 19.20 22.45 -10.72
CA ARG A 484 18.66 21.93 -12.00
C ARG A 484 17.25 22.46 -12.30
N SER A 485 16.36 22.46 -11.30
CA SER A 485 15.02 23.05 -11.42
C SER A 485 15.10 24.55 -11.71
N GLU A 486 16.02 25.27 -11.07
CA GLU A 486 16.22 26.72 -11.31
C GLU A 486 16.74 26.99 -12.74
N VAL A 487 17.57 26.13 -13.31
CA VAL A 487 18.01 26.21 -14.72
C VAL A 487 16.81 26.14 -15.66
N GLU A 488 15.91 25.16 -15.47
CA GLU A 488 14.72 25.02 -16.30
C GLU A 488 13.81 26.26 -16.22
N VAL A 489 13.59 26.77 -15.00
CA VAL A 489 12.78 27.97 -14.79
C VAL A 489 13.43 29.20 -15.41
N ALA A 490 14.76 29.38 -15.28
CA ALA A 490 15.50 30.47 -15.88
C ALA A 490 15.45 30.41 -17.41
N GLN A 491 15.63 29.24 -18.02
CA GLN A 491 15.51 29.05 -19.47
C GLN A 491 14.10 29.36 -19.97
N ARG A 492 13.05 28.94 -19.29
CA ARG A 492 11.65 29.26 -19.65
C ARG A 492 11.34 30.76 -19.55
N ARG A 493 11.99 31.45 -18.60
CA ARG A 493 11.87 32.93 -18.44
C ARG A 493 12.75 33.74 -19.38
N GLY A 494 13.64 33.07 -20.15
CA GLY A 494 14.59 33.75 -21.06
C GLY A 494 15.81 34.36 -20.33
N ASP A 495 16.02 34.03 -19.05
CA ASP A 495 17.20 34.49 -18.30
C ASP A 495 18.37 33.54 -18.53
N TYR A 496 18.98 33.67 -19.71
CA TYR A 496 20.11 32.83 -20.10
C TYR A 496 21.39 33.10 -19.28
N THR A 497 21.50 34.27 -18.66
CA THR A 497 22.65 34.61 -17.81
C THR A 497 22.63 33.75 -16.54
N ARG A 498 21.49 33.68 -15.85
CA ARG A 498 21.32 32.87 -14.64
C ARG A 498 21.39 31.38 -14.96
N ALA A 499 20.76 30.95 -16.07
CA ALA A 499 20.84 29.57 -16.54
C ALA A 499 22.30 29.16 -16.83
N GLY A 500 23.09 30.03 -17.44
CA GLY A 500 24.51 29.79 -17.72
C GLY A 500 25.36 29.71 -16.45
N GLU A 501 25.15 30.60 -15.49
CA GLU A 501 25.85 30.57 -14.19
C GLU A 501 25.59 29.24 -13.45
N LEU A 502 24.31 28.82 -13.40
CA LEU A 502 23.93 27.55 -12.77
C LEU A 502 24.55 26.35 -13.47
N THR A 503 24.47 26.29 -14.82
CA THR A 503 24.91 25.12 -15.61
C THR A 503 26.43 24.97 -15.65
N TYR A 504 27.18 26.07 -15.75
CA TYR A 504 28.62 25.99 -15.97
C TYR A 504 29.46 26.25 -14.71
N SER A 505 28.87 26.76 -13.63
CA SER A 505 29.60 27.04 -12.38
C SER A 505 29.04 26.24 -11.21
N ILE A 506 27.76 26.41 -10.85
CA ILE A 506 27.20 25.88 -9.60
C ILE A 506 27.01 24.37 -9.65
N ILE A 507 26.36 23.86 -10.72
CA ILE A 507 26.10 22.43 -10.88
C ILE A 507 27.40 21.63 -10.93
N PRO A 508 28.41 21.95 -11.76
CA PRO A 508 29.66 21.21 -11.78
C PRO A 508 30.46 21.27 -10.47
N ASP A 509 30.29 22.32 -9.69
CA ASP A 509 30.95 22.43 -8.38
C ASP A 509 30.31 21.48 -7.37
N ILE A 510 28.98 21.44 -7.32
CA ILE A 510 28.24 20.49 -6.46
C ILE A 510 28.52 19.05 -6.88
N GLU A 511 28.56 18.73 -8.18
CA GLU A 511 28.86 17.40 -8.69
C GLU A 511 30.28 16.96 -8.33
N ARG A 512 31.27 17.87 -8.34
CA ARG A 512 32.63 17.59 -7.86
C ARG A 512 32.70 17.35 -6.37
N GLN A 513 31.90 18.03 -5.55
CA GLN A 513 31.79 17.79 -4.12
C GLN A 513 31.20 16.41 -3.86
N LEU A 514 30.12 16.05 -4.55
CA LEU A 514 29.49 14.72 -4.46
C LEU A 514 30.45 13.60 -4.89
N ALA A 515 31.25 13.79 -5.94
CA ALA A 515 32.21 12.80 -6.41
C ALA A 515 33.34 12.56 -5.41
N LYS A 516 33.79 13.59 -4.68
CA LYS A 516 34.83 13.46 -3.62
C LYS A 516 34.32 12.68 -2.42
N GLU A 517 33.04 12.82 -2.06
CA GLU A 517 32.45 12.10 -0.93
C GLU A 517 32.14 10.65 -1.27
N SER A 518 31.91 10.30 -2.55
CA SER A 518 31.58 8.94 -2.97
C SER A 518 32.77 7.96 -3.00
N ASP A 519 34.02 8.44 -2.87
CA ASP A 519 35.23 7.60 -2.83
C ASP A 519 35.51 6.95 -1.44
N GLY A 520 34.75 7.34 -0.40
CA GLY A 520 34.75 6.66 0.92
C GLY A 520 33.90 5.41 0.89
N LYS A 521 34.47 4.24 1.15
CA LYS A 521 33.79 2.94 1.27
C LYS A 521 32.60 3.04 2.21
N LEU A 522 31.44 3.26 1.67
CA LEU A 522 30.16 3.21 2.37
C LEU A 522 29.48 1.88 2.08
N VAL A 523 29.34 1.12 3.12
CA VAL A 523 28.63 -0.15 3.19
C VAL A 523 27.17 0.07 2.80
N ASN A 524 26.72 -0.63 1.76
CA ASN A 524 25.29 -0.88 1.39
C ASN A 524 24.27 0.27 1.59
N GLU A 525 24.55 1.45 1.05
CA GLU A 525 23.57 2.55 1.02
C GLU A 525 22.70 2.52 -0.25
N ALA A 526 22.72 1.48 -1.00
CA ALA A 526 21.93 1.32 -2.20
C ALA A 526 20.83 0.29 -2.00
N VAL A 527 19.63 0.63 -2.43
CA VAL A 527 18.56 -0.35 -2.61
C VAL A 527 19.01 -1.32 -3.70
N THR A 528 19.11 -2.59 -3.35
CA THR A 528 19.56 -3.68 -4.23
C THR A 528 18.37 -4.56 -4.63
N GLU A 529 18.60 -5.49 -5.54
CA GLU A 529 17.65 -6.55 -5.87
C GLU A 529 17.20 -7.33 -4.62
N GLU A 530 18.11 -7.60 -3.69
CA GLU A 530 17.83 -8.27 -2.42
C GLU A 530 16.88 -7.44 -1.54
N SER A 531 17.07 -6.12 -1.50
CA SER A 531 16.17 -5.22 -0.77
C SER A 531 14.75 -5.30 -1.30
N ILE A 532 14.57 -5.30 -2.61
CA ILE A 532 13.27 -5.45 -3.27
C ILE A 532 12.68 -6.84 -2.99
N ALA A 533 13.48 -7.90 -3.16
CA ALA A 533 13.04 -9.27 -2.90
C ALA A 533 12.60 -9.47 -1.44
N ALA A 534 13.26 -8.80 -0.48
CA ALA A 534 12.86 -8.81 0.93
C ALA A 534 11.49 -8.16 1.18
N VAL A 535 11.17 -7.08 0.46
CA VAL A 535 9.85 -6.43 0.55
C VAL A 535 8.79 -7.32 -0.09
N VAL A 536 9.03 -7.84 -1.30
CA VAL A 536 8.12 -8.76 -1.99
C VAL A 536 7.85 -10.00 -1.14
N SER A 537 8.90 -10.57 -0.52
CA SER A 537 8.79 -11.72 0.39
C SER A 537 7.85 -11.43 1.56
N ARG A 538 7.93 -10.23 2.14
CA ARG A 538 7.04 -9.81 3.24
C ARG A 538 5.58 -9.68 2.80
N TRP A 539 5.34 -9.12 1.61
CA TRP A 539 3.98 -8.92 1.10
C TRP A 539 3.32 -10.21 0.65
N THR A 540 4.09 -11.08 0.01
CA THR A 540 3.56 -12.31 -0.60
C THR A 540 3.72 -13.55 0.26
N GLY A 541 4.62 -13.52 1.26
CA GLY A 541 5.02 -14.68 2.04
C GLY A 541 5.96 -15.64 1.31
N VAL A 542 6.43 -15.31 0.10
CA VAL A 542 7.40 -16.14 -0.66
C VAL A 542 8.82 -15.86 -0.17
N PRO A 543 9.62 -16.85 0.21
CA PRO A 543 10.96 -16.64 0.74
C PRO A 543 11.92 -15.94 -0.25
N MET A 544 12.68 -14.99 0.28
CA MET A 544 13.62 -14.16 -0.51
C MET A 544 14.66 -14.99 -1.27
N GLU A 545 15.23 -16.03 -0.63
CA GLU A 545 16.25 -16.90 -1.22
C GLU A 545 15.79 -17.56 -2.53
N LYS A 546 14.51 -17.88 -2.64
CA LYS A 546 13.93 -18.47 -3.86
C LYS A 546 13.65 -17.46 -4.97
N MET A 547 13.57 -16.20 -4.65
CA MET A 547 13.41 -15.16 -5.66
C MET A 547 14.73 -14.82 -6.34
N LEU A 548 15.85 -14.94 -5.61
CA LEU A 548 17.19 -14.53 -6.05
C LEU A 548 18.07 -15.68 -6.56
N GLU A 549 17.97 -16.88 -5.96
CA GLU A 549 18.72 -18.03 -6.45
C GLU A 549 18.15 -18.54 -7.78
N GLY A 550 19.05 -18.86 -8.68
CA GLY A 550 18.69 -19.47 -9.96
C GLY A 550 17.84 -20.72 -9.75
N GLU A 551 16.54 -20.60 -9.94
CA GLU A 551 15.52 -21.69 -9.82
C GLU A 551 15.98 -22.98 -10.53
N ARG A 552 16.87 -22.82 -11.50
CA ARG A 552 17.36 -23.90 -12.37
C ARG A 552 18.07 -25.01 -11.60
N SER A 553 19.00 -24.65 -10.70
CA SER A 553 19.77 -25.62 -9.91
C SER A 553 18.90 -26.35 -8.89
N LYS A 554 17.99 -25.62 -8.23
CA LYS A 554 17.05 -26.21 -7.25
C LYS A 554 16.08 -27.18 -7.92
N LEU A 555 15.49 -26.79 -9.05
CA LEU A 555 14.56 -27.65 -9.80
C LEU A 555 15.23 -28.93 -10.34
N LEU A 556 16.52 -28.88 -10.67
CA LEU A 556 17.26 -30.08 -11.07
C LEU A 556 17.44 -31.07 -9.90
N GLN A 557 17.58 -30.60 -8.67
CA GLN A 557 17.77 -31.42 -7.47
C GLN A 557 16.41 -31.74 -6.74
N MET A 558 15.27 -31.41 -7.36
CA MET A 558 13.95 -31.54 -6.74
C MET A 558 13.66 -32.96 -6.25
N GLU A 559 13.94 -33.96 -7.07
CA GLU A 559 13.69 -35.36 -6.74
C GLU A 559 14.45 -35.82 -5.48
N ASP A 560 15.75 -35.48 -5.40
CA ASP A 560 16.58 -35.85 -4.24
C ASP A 560 16.11 -35.20 -2.93
N LYS A 561 15.73 -33.93 -3.00
CA LYS A 561 15.17 -33.23 -1.83
C LYS A 561 13.80 -33.78 -1.39
N LEU A 562 12.95 -34.14 -2.34
CA LEU A 562 11.64 -34.75 -2.03
C LEU A 562 11.82 -36.16 -1.48
N ARG A 563 12.82 -36.94 -1.98
CA ARG A 563 13.16 -38.28 -1.50
C ARG A 563 13.54 -38.29 -0.01
N GLY A 564 14.15 -37.20 0.49
CA GLY A 564 14.47 -37.05 1.90
C GLY A 564 13.26 -36.97 2.83
N ARG A 565 12.04 -36.71 2.29
CA ARG A 565 10.78 -36.66 3.07
C ARG A 565 9.78 -37.74 2.71
N VAL A 566 9.79 -38.23 1.47
CA VAL A 566 8.85 -39.23 0.94
C VAL A 566 9.60 -40.45 0.45
N VAL A 567 9.44 -41.56 1.16
CA VAL A 567 10.15 -42.81 0.90
C VAL A 567 9.29 -43.74 0.04
N GLY A 568 9.94 -44.43 -0.87
CA GLY A 568 9.32 -45.52 -1.60
C GLY A 568 8.35 -45.14 -2.72
N GLN A 569 8.34 -43.90 -3.18
CA GLN A 569 7.39 -43.40 -4.20
C GLN A 569 8.13 -42.78 -5.41
N GLU A 570 9.17 -43.45 -5.92
CA GLU A 570 10.08 -42.89 -6.94
C GLU A 570 9.35 -42.42 -8.21
N GLU A 571 8.36 -43.19 -8.70
CA GLU A 571 7.57 -42.84 -9.88
C GLU A 571 6.76 -41.57 -9.66
N ALA A 572 6.17 -41.45 -8.47
CA ALA A 572 5.40 -40.27 -8.07
C ALA A 572 6.29 -39.02 -7.98
N LEU A 573 7.48 -39.14 -7.39
CA LEU A 573 8.45 -38.06 -7.27
C LEU A 573 8.88 -37.57 -8.65
N LYS A 574 9.22 -38.48 -9.56
CA LYS A 574 9.61 -38.17 -10.94
C LYS A 574 8.50 -37.48 -11.74
N ALA A 575 7.27 -37.99 -11.66
CA ALA A 575 6.12 -37.45 -12.37
C ALA A 575 5.86 -36.01 -11.95
N VAL A 576 5.84 -35.75 -10.65
CA VAL A 576 5.61 -34.42 -10.08
C VAL A 576 6.77 -33.46 -10.43
N ALA A 577 8.03 -33.90 -10.28
CA ALA A 577 9.20 -33.09 -10.61
C ALA A 577 9.22 -32.71 -12.10
N ASN A 578 8.90 -33.61 -13.00
CA ASN A 578 8.83 -33.33 -14.43
C ASN A 578 7.72 -32.34 -14.78
N ALA A 579 6.55 -32.46 -14.20
CA ALA A 579 5.45 -31.53 -14.45
C ALA A 579 5.80 -30.11 -13.97
N VAL A 580 6.36 -29.99 -12.76
CA VAL A 580 6.82 -28.70 -12.23
C VAL A 580 7.93 -28.11 -13.09
N ARG A 581 8.89 -28.92 -13.54
CA ARG A 581 9.96 -28.47 -14.45
C ARG A 581 9.39 -27.97 -15.78
N ARG A 582 8.43 -28.67 -16.39
CA ARG A 582 7.77 -28.24 -17.65
C ARG A 582 7.12 -26.87 -17.49
N ALA A 583 6.35 -26.68 -16.42
CA ALA A 583 5.69 -25.41 -16.14
C ALA A 583 6.70 -24.27 -15.93
N ARG A 584 7.75 -24.51 -15.13
CA ARG A 584 8.77 -23.51 -14.85
C ARG A 584 9.72 -23.21 -16.02
N ALA A 585 9.86 -24.14 -16.94
CA ALA A 585 10.57 -23.92 -18.20
C ALA A 585 9.75 -23.16 -19.26
N GLY A 586 8.50 -22.81 -18.97
CA GLY A 586 7.63 -22.11 -19.92
C GLY A 586 7.09 -23.02 -21.05
N LEU A 587 7.17 -24.34 -20.89
CA LEU A 587 6.71 -25.33 -21.87
C LEU A 587 5.26 -25.79 -21.64
N GLN A 588 4.52 -25.07 -20.77
CA GLN A 588 3.11 -25.28 -20.46
C GLN A 588 2.33 -24.00 -20.72
N ASP A 589 1.00 -24.12 -20.93
CA ASP A 589 0.12 -22.95 -21.11
C ASP A 589 0.25 -22.00 -19.89
N PRO A 590 0.64 -20.73 -20.10
CA PRO A 590 0.83 -19.77 -19.02
C PRO A 590 -0.45 -19.41 -18.27
N ASN A 591 -1.61 -19.80 -18.80
CA ASN A 591 -2.90 -19.56 -18.16
C ASN A 591 -3.31 -20.69 -17.19
N ARG A 592 -2.60 -21.80 -17.14
CA ARG A 592 -2.91 -22.93 -16.25
C ARG A 592 -2.13 -22.85 -14.93
N PRO A 593 -2.58 -23.53 -13.86
CA PRO A 593 -1.82 -23.72 -12.63
C PRO A 593 -0.43 -24.33 -12.90
N ILE A 594 0.55 -24.13 -11.99
CA ILE A 594 1.91 -24.68 -12.11
C ILE A 594 1.90 -26.21 -12.28
N GLY A 595 0.92 -26.89 -11.68
CA GLY A 595 0.72 -28.31 -11.82
C GLY A 595 -0.60 -28.76 -11.23
N SER A 596 -1.22 -29.76 -11.83
CA SER A 596 -2.46 -30.37 -11.42
C SER A 596 -2.32 -31.89 -11.37
N PHE A 597 -2.47 -32.47 -10.19
CA PHE A 597 -2.16 -33.87 -9.93
C PHE A 597 -3.33 -34.59 -9.28
N LEU A 598 -3.57 -35.83 -9.72
CA LEU A 598 -4.45 -36.76 -9.02
C LEU A 598 -3.59 -37.88 -8.41
N PHE A 599 -3.52 -37.92 -7.08
CA PHE A 599 -2.81 -38.92 -6.31
C PHE A 599 -3.73 -40.06 -5.92
N LEU A 600 -3.52 -41.23 -6.49
CA LEU A 600 -4.29 -42.43 -6.28
C LEU A 600 -3.51 -43.41 -5.39
N GLY A 601 -4.18 -44.10 -4.50
CA GLY A 601 -3.60 -45.17 -3.71
C GLY A 601 -4.20 -45.31 -2.29
N PRO A 602 -3.82 -46.34 -1.55
CA PRO A 602 -4.33 -46.58 -0.22
C PRO A 602 -3.97 -45.49 0.79
N THR A 603 -4.60 -45.50 1.95
CA THR A 603 -4.26 -44.56 3.06
C THR A 603 -2.87 -44.86 3.63
N GLY A 604 -2.18 -43.82 4.12
CA GLY A 604 -0.90 -43.97 4.80
C GLY A 604 0.33 -44.24 3.93
N VAL A 605 0.25 -44.09 2.59
CA VAL A 605 1.37 -44.28 1.65
C VAL A 605 2.18 -43.04 1.33
N GLY A 606 1.78 -41.87 1.90
CA GLY A 606 2.55 -40.64 1.77
C GLY A 606 1.96 -39.59 0.82
N LYS A 607 0.72 -39.70 0.34
CA LYS A 607 0.05 -38.72 -0.56
C LYS A 607 0.08 -37.30 0.04
N THR A 608 -0.41 -37.14 1.26
CA THR A 608 -0.42 -35.84 1.96
C THR A 608 0.99 -35.37 2.32
N GLU A 609 1.92 -36.31 2.60
CA GLU A 609 3.31 -35.92 2.92
C GLU A 609 4.05 -35.40 1.68
N LEU A 610 3.82 -35.98 0.50
CA LEU A 610 4.35 -35.41 -0.74
C LEU A 610 3.81 -34.01 -1.00
N THR A 611 2.53 -33.77 -0.72
CA THR A 611 1.94 -32.44 -0.85
C THR A 611 2.61 -31.42 0.07
N LYS A 612 2.89 -31.77 1.33
CA LYS A 612 3.65 -30.95 2.28
C LYS A 612 5.09 -30.75 1.83
N ALA A 613 5.74 -31.81 1.35
CA ALA A 613 7.10 -31.73 0.84
C ALA A 613 7.20 -30.79 -0.37
N LEU A 614 6.18 -30.78 -1.25
CA LEU A 614 6.08 -29.84 -2.38
C LEU A 614 5.92 -28.39 -1.89
N ALA A 615 5.05 -28.13 -0.92
CA ALA A 615 4.89 -26.83 -0.35
C ALA A 615 6.20 -26.32 0.28
N ALA A 616 6.85 -27.15 1.10
CA ALA A 616 8.15 -26.83 1.67
C ALA A 616 9.24 -26.60 0.61
N PHE A 617 9.27 -27.42 -0.43
CA PHE A 617 10.29 -27.31 -1.48
C PHE A 617 10.11 -26.07 -2.34
N LEU A 618 8.87 -25.77 -2.77
CA LEU A 618 8.59 -24.69 -3.70
C LEU A 618 8.41 -23.33 -3.02
N PHE A 619 7.89 -23.33 -1.79
CA PHE A 619 7.52 -22.11 -1.07
C PHE A 619 8.24 -21.93 0.27
N ASP A 620 9.17 -22.85 0.65
CA ASP A 620 9.94 -22.90 1.91
C ASP A 620 9.09 -22.81 3.18
N ASP A 621 7.81 -23.06 3.07
CA ASP A 621 6.85 -23.06 4.18
C ASP A 621 5.94 -24.28 4.07
N ASP A 622 6.03 -25.18 5.03
CA ASP A 622 5.13 -26.33 5.15
C ASP A 622 3.65 -25.89 5.30
N ARG A 623 3.44 -24.64 5.69
CA ARG A 623 2.12 -24.00 5.85
C ARG A 623 1.61 -23.35 4.58
N ALA A 624 2.41 -23.26 3.51
CA ALA A 624 1.97 -22.78 2.21
C ALA A 624 1.10 -23.85 1.50
N MET A 625 0.16 -24.43 2.24
CA MET A 625 -0.77 -25.47 1.79
C MET A 625 -2.15 -25.22 2.38
N VAL A 626 -3.15 -25.18 1.54
CA VAL A 626 -4.56 -25.20 1.94
C VAL A 626 -5.08 -26.63 1.74
N ARG A 627 -5.61 -27.25 2.78
CA ARG A 627 -6.27 -28.54 2.71
C ARG A 627 -7.77 -28.34 2.78
N ILE A 628 -8.47 -28.85 1.80
CA ILE A 628 -9.92 -28.83 1.70
C ILE A 628 -10.38 -30.31 1.68
N ASP A 629 -11.11 -30.73 2.71
CA ASP A 629 -11.67 -32.06 2.80
C ASP A 629 -12.96 -32.13 2.02
N MET A 630 -12.98 -32.92 0.96
CA MET A 630 -14.14 -33.01 0.06
C MET A 630 -15.35 -33.73 0.68
N SER A 631 -15.17 -34.41 1.80
CA SER A 631 -16.29 -34.95 2.59
C SER A 631 -17.23 -33.86 3.14
N GLU A 632 -16.72 -32.60 3.28
CA GLU A 632 -17.56 -31.47 3.66
C GLU A 632 -18.37 -30.87 2.51
N PHE A 633 -18.10 -31.30 1.26
CA PHE A 633 -18.66 -30.77 0.03
C PHE A 633 -19.47 -31.83 -0.77
N MET A 634 -20.11 -32.72 -0.05
CA MET A 634 -20.96 -33.77 -0.63
C MET A 634 -22.30 -33.25 -1.15
N GLU A 635 -22.78 -32.13 -0.65
CA GLU A 635 -24.05 -31.54 -1.02
C GLU A 635 -23.90 -30.35 -1.98
N LYS A 636 -24.89 -30.15 -2.82
CA LYS A 636 -24.91 -29.03 -3.81
C LYS A 636 -24.75 -27.66 -3.14
N HIS A 637 -25.34 -27.44 -1.98
CA HIS A 637 -25.24 -26.17 -1.25
C HIS A 637 -23.85 -25.90 -0.68
N ALA A 638 -23.06 -26.93 -0.47
CA ALA A 638 -21.72 -26.78 0.04
C ALA A 638 -20.76 -26.18 -1.00
N VAL A 639 -21.05 -26.29 -2.30
CA VAL A 639 -20.23 -25.71 -3.38
C VAL A 639 -20.15 -24.19 -3.27
N SER A 640 -21.23 -23.50 -2.85
CA SER A 640 -21.21 -22.06 -2.60
C SER A 640 -20.25 -21.64 -1.48
N ARG A 641 -19.90 -22.53 -0.55
CA ARG A 641 -18.88 -22.27 0.46
C ARG A 641 -17.47 -22.26 -0.12
N LEU A 642 -17.23 -22.97 -1.24
CA LEU A 642 -15.93 -22.95 -1.93
C LEU A 642 -15.67 -21.61 -2.62
N ILE A 643 -16.67 -21.08 -3.34
CA ILE A 643 -16.51 -19.89 -4.21
C ILE A 643 -17.14 -18.63 -3.65
N GLY A 644 -17.91 -18.73 -2.56
CA GLY A 644 -18.69 -17.63 -1.99
C GLY A 644 -20.16 -17.69 -2.40
N ALA A 645 -21.04 -17.25 -1.50
CA ALA A 645 -22.47 -17.17 -1.77
C ALA A 645 -22.80 -16.04 -2.77
N PRO A 646 -23.77 -16.23 -3.68
CA PRO A 646 -24.23 -15.16 -4.55
C PRO A 646 -24.95 -14.05 -3.77
N PRO A 647 -25.11 -12.84 -4.35
CA PRO A 647 -25.77 -11.72 -3.71
C PRO A 647 -27.20 -12.11 -3.22
N GLY A 648 -27.49 -11.75 -1.97
CA GLY A 648 -28.80 -12.03 -1.36
C GLY A 648 -28.89 -13.34 -0.54
N TYR A 649 -27.85 -14.16 -0.49
CA TYR A 649 -27.78 -15.33 0.34
C TYR A 649 -26.94 -15.11 1.60
N ILE A 650 -27.24 -15.87 2.67
CA ILE A 650 -26.48 -15.84 3.94
C ILE A 650 -25.04 -16.28 3.65
N GLY A 651 -24.05 -15.49 4.16
CA GLY A 651 -22.61 -15.75 3.93
C GLY A 651 -22.01 -15.04 2.72
N TYR A 652 -22.72 -14.11 2.06
CA TYR A 652 -22.21 -13.32 0.95
C TYR A 652 -20.96 -12.51 1.32
N ASP A 653 -20.92 -11.94 2.53
CA ASP A 653 -19.80 -11.11 3.00
C ASP A 653 -18.56 -11.92 3.44
N GLU A 654 -18.70 -13.23 3.68
CA GLU A 654 -17.61 -14.08 4.19
C GLU A 654 -16.63 -14.53 3.10
N GLY A 655 -17.01 -14.45 1.82
CA GLY A 655 -16.23 -14.96 0.70
C GLY A 655 -16.17 -16.50 0.65
N GLY A 656 -15.58 -17.07 -0.41
CA GLY A 656 -15.40 -18.52 -0.55
C GLY A 656 -14.11 -19.01 0.13
N VAL A 657 -14.16 -20.17 0.76
CA VAL A 657 -12.99 -20.77 1.45
C VAL A 657 -11.80 -20.93 0.49
N LEU A 658 -12.04 -21.43 -0.72
CA LEU A 658 -11.00 -21.61 -1.74
C LEU A 658 -10.54 -20.27 -2.32
N THR A 659 -11.46 -19.41 -2.72
CA THR A 659 -11.15 -18.13 -3.36
C THR A 659 -10.44 -17.16 -2.43
N GLU A 660 -10.85 -17.05 -1.17
CA GLU A 660 -10.19 -16.23 -0.17
C GLU A 660 -8.80 -16.76 0.21
N ALA A 661 -8.63 -18.08 0.33
CA ALA A 661 -7.33 -18.67 0.63
C ALA A 661 -6.30 -18.35 -0.47
N VAL A 662 -6.69 -18.47 -1.74
CA VAL A 662 -5.81 -18.18 -2.89
C VAL A 662 -5.57 -16.68 -3.06
N ARG A 663 -6.58 -15.86 -2.83
CA ARG A 663 -6.44 -14.40 -2.87
C ARG A 663 -5.44 -13.88 -1.85
N ARG A 664 -5.47 -14.45 -0.62
CA ARG A 664 -4.52 -14.06 0.46
C ARG A 664 -3.12 -14.59 0.24
N ARG A 665 -2.99 -15.79 -0.34
CA ARG A 665 -1.71 -16.43 -0.63
C ARG A 665 -1.75 -17.04 -2.04
N PRO A 666 -1.38 -16.29 -3.08
CA PRO A 666 -1.39 -16.78 -4.46
C PRO A 666 -0.41 -17.92 -4.71
N TYR A 667 0.65 -18.03 -3.90
CA TYR A 667 1.70 -19.05 -3.98
C TYR A 667 1.49 -20.10 -2.92
N GLN A 668 0.80 -21.19 -3.26
CA GLN A 668 0.53 -22.28 -2.34
C GLN A 668 0.16 -23.57 -3.06
N VAL A 669 0.18 -24.67 -2.32
CA VAL A 669 -0.37 -25.96 -2.75
C VAL A 669 -1.80 -26.07 -2.23
N ILE A 670 -2.73 -26.39 -3.12
CA ILE A 670 -4.12 -26.66 -2.77
C ILE A 670 -4.34 -28.15 -2.79
N LEU A 671 -4.65 -28.73 -1.64
CA LEU A 671 -4.94 -30.15 -1.48
C LEU A 671 -6.44 -30.35 -1.33
N PHE A 672 -7.05 -30.98 -2.33
CA PHE A 672 -8.41 -31.51 -2.25
C PHE A 672 -8.32 -32.98 -1.80
N ASP A 673 -8.68 -33.23 -0.58
CA ASP A 673 -8.54 -34.58 0.01
C ASP A 673 -9.85 -35.37 -0.14
N GLU A 674 -9.75 -36.65 -0.49
CA GLU A 674 -10.88 -37.57 -0.73
C GLU A 674 -11.86 -37.04 -1.81
N VAL A 675 -11.29 -36.65 -2.96
CA VAL A 675 -12.05 -35.99 -4.04
C VAL A 675 -13.21 -36.82 -4.59
N GLU A 676 -13.18 -38.16 -4.44
CA GLU A 676 -14.26 -39.03 -4.80
C GLU A 676 -15.56 -38.82 -4.05
N LYS A 677 -15.51 -38.12 -2.90
CA LYS A 677 -16.69 -37.81 -2.09
C LYS A 677 -17.38 -36.51 -2.48
N ALA A 678 -16.74 -35.68 -3.32
CA ALA A 678 -17.26 -34.38 -3.70
C ALA A 678 -18.53 -34.47 -4.56
N HIS A 679 -19.43 -33.51 -4.42
CA HIS A 679 -20.57 -33.33 -5.32
C HIS A 679 -20.10 -33.02 -6.76
N GLU A 680 -20.87 -33.42 -7.78
CA GLU A 680 -20.51 -33.21 -9.17
C GLU A 680 -20.26 -31.73 -9.54
N ASP A 681 -20.97 -30.80 -8.95
CA ASP A 681 -20.78 -29.36 -9.20
C ASP A 681 -19.41 -28.84 -8.74
N VAL A 682 -18.73 -29.50 -7.81
CA VAL A 682 -17.33 -29.18 -7.42
C VAL A 682 -16.39 -29.38 -8.61
N PHE A 683 -16.60 -30.45 -9.39
CA PHE A 683 -15.77 -30.69 -10.58
C PHE A 683 -15.98 -29.63 -11.67
N ASN A 684 -17.18 -29.06 -11.79
CA ASN A 684 -17.41 -27.95 -12.72
C ASN A 684 -16.62 -26.70 -12.32
N VAL A 685 -16.51 -26.41 -11.03
CA VAL A 685 -15.65 -25.33 -10.50
C VAL A 685 -14.16 -25.63 -10.77
N LEU A 686 -13.74 -26.87 -10.48
CA LEU A 686 -12.35 -27.28 -10.72
C LEU A 686 -11.97 -27.26 -12.20
N LEU A 687 -12.87 -27.62 -13.11
CA LEU A 687 -12.62 -27.52 -14.55
C LEU A 687 -12.25 -26.10 -14.97
N GLN A 688 -12.96 -25.08 -14.46
CA GLN A 688 -12.65 -23.69 -14.76
C GLN A 688 -11.23 -23.31 -14.26
N VAL A 689 -10.87 -23.76 -13.06
CA VAL A 689 -9.54 -23.50 -12.50
C VAL A 689 -8.44 -24.21 -13.30
N LEU A 690 -8.67 -25.46 -13.72
CA LEU A 690 -7.70 -26.28 -14.47
C LEU A 690 -7.48 -25.78 -15.90
N ASP A 691 -8.51 -25.16 -16.52
CA ASP A 691 -8.42 -24.66 -17.91
C ASP A 691 -7.90 -23.23 -17.97
N ASP A 692 -8.58 -22.34 -17.25
CA ASP A 692 -8.35 -20.90 -17.37
C ASP A 692 -7.37 -20.37 -16.29
N GLY A 693 -7.04 -21.19 -15.27
CA GLY A 693 -6.25 -20.77 -14.11
C GLY A 693 -6.88 -19.62 -13.32
N ARG A 694 -8.19 -19.44 -13.44
CA ARG A 694 -8.96 -18.37 -12.81
C ARG A 694 -10.28 -18.89 -12.31
N LEU A 695 -10.78 -18.26 -11.26
CA LEU A 695 -12.11 -18.54 -10.72
C LEU A 695 -12.78 -17.25 -10.30
N THR A 696 -14.02 -17.02 -10.72
CA THR A 696 -14.80 -15.87 -10.29
C THR A 696 -15.56 -16.24 -9.02
N ASP A 697 -15.36 -15.45 -7.95
CA ASP A 697 -16.05 -15.64 -6.68
C ASP A 697 -17.53 -15.21 -6.73
N GLY A 698 -18.27 -15.49 -5.67
CA GLY A 698 -19.69 -15.09 -5.55
C GLY A 698 -19.90 -13.57 -5.55
N GLN A 699 -18.85 -12.77 -5.36
CA GLN A 699 -18.88 -11.30 -5.39
C GLN A 699 -18.50 -10.73 -6.77
N GLY A 700 -18.22 -11.60 -7.74
CA GLY A 700 -17.83 -11.19 -9.10
C GLY A 700 -16.34 -10.85 -9.24
N ARG A 701 -15.50 -11.15 -8.25
CA ARG A 701 -14.05 -10.95 -8.32
C ARG A 701 -13.38 -12.16 -8.93
N THR A 702 -12.46 -11.94 -9.84
CA THR A 702 -11.66 -13.02 -10.44
C THR A 702 -10.42 -13.28 -9.61
N VAL A 703 -10.24 -14.50 -9.15
CA VAL A 703 -9.09 -14.98 -8.39
C VAL A 703 -8.17 -15.76 -9.31
N ASP A 704 -6.88 -15.50 -9.27
CA ASP A 704 -5.85 -16.09 -10.12
C ASP A 704 -5.21 -17.31 -9.43
N PHE A 705 -5.26 -18.47 -10.09
CA PHE A 705 -4.71 -19.75 -9.63
C PHE A 705 -3.44 -20.16 -10.38
N LYS A 706 -2.90 -19.34 -11.29
CA LYS A 706 -1.76 -19.70 -12.14
C LYS A 706 -0.48 -20.01 -11.34
N ASN A 707 -0.36 -19.45 -10.15
CA ASN A 707 0.78 -19.64 -9.26
C ASN A 707 0.55 -20.73 -8.22
N THR A 708 -0.55 -21.48 -8.31
CA THR A 708 -0.87 -22.58 -7.38
C THR A 708 -0.47 -23.93 -7.96
N ILE A 709 -0.31 -24.91 -7.08
CA ILE A 709 -0.27 -26.34 -7.43
C ILE A 709 -1.53 -26.98 -6.87
N ILE A 710 -2.23 -27.69 -7.71
CA ILE A 710 -3.47 -28.40 -7.37
C ILE A 710 -3.15 -29.87 -7.19
N VAL A 711 -3.42 -30.39 -6.01
CA VAL A 711 -3.28 -31.82 -5.67
C VAL A 711 -4.64 -32.35 -5.23
N LEU A 712 -5.11 -33.35 -5.92
CA LEU A 712 -6.33 -34.10 -5.58
C LEU A 712 -5.90 -35.45 -5.06
N THR A 713 -6.43 -35.90 -3.94
CA THR A 713 -6.17 -37.25 -3.42
C THR A 713 -7.42 -38.09 -3.50
N SER A 714 -7.25 -39.35 -3.82
CA SER A 714 -8.31 -40.33 -3.84
C SER A 714 -7.85 -41.71 -3.38
N ASN A 715 -8.78 -42.46 -2.81
CA ASN A 715 -8.59 -43.86 -2.41
C ASN A 715 -9.18 -44.84 -3.43
N LEU A 716 -9.69 -44.35 -4.58
CA LEU A 716 -10.21 -45.20 -5.65
C LEU A 716 -9.15 -46.17 -6.16
N GLY A 717 -9.54 -47.42 -6.39
CA GLY A 717 -8.61 -48.47 -6.84
C GLY A 717 -7.71 -49.04 -5.72
N SER A 718 -7.85 -48.62 -4.48
CA SER A 718 -7.05 -49.13 -3.36
C SER A 718 -7.27 -50.62 -3.13
N GLU A 719 -8.47 -51.15 -3.42
CA GLU A 719 -8.77 -52.60 -3.37
C GLU A 719 -7.89 -53.38 -4.37
N VAL A 720 -7.79 -52.91 -5.61
CA VAL A 720 -6.92 -53.50 -6.64
C VAL A 720 -5.46 -53.53 -6.18
N LEU A 721 -5.00 -52.42 -5.62
CA LEU A 721 -3.65 -52.31 -5.09
C LEU A 721 -3.43 -53.18 -3.84
N SER A 722 -4.46 -53.46 -3.05
CA SER A 722 -4.36 -54.32 -1.87
C SER A 722 -4.15 -55.81 -2.19
N HIS A 723 -4.59 -56.25 -3.34
CA HIS A 723 -4.39 -57.62 -3.84
C HIS A 723 -3.08 -57.84 -4.61
N GLN A 724 -2.30 -56.77 -4.84
CA GLN A 724 -0.98 -56.85 -5.47
C GLN A 724 0.01 -57.57 -4.57
N LYS A 725 0.83 -58.48 -5.12
CA LYS A 725 1.89 -59.17 -4.37
C LYS A 725 3.04 -58.25 -4.09
N GLU A 726 3.74 -58.45 -2.96
CA GLU A 726 4.95 -57.66 -2.62
C GLU A 726 5.99 -57.81 -3.76
N GLY A 727 6.48 -56.65 -4.29
CA GLY A 727 7.51 -56.59 -5.35
C GLY A 727 6.98 -56.58 -6.79
N GLU A 728 5.68 -56.68 -7.04
CA GLU A 728 5.12 -56.58 -8.39
C GLU A 728 5.14 -55.08 -8.84
N PRO A 729 5.53 -54.80 -10.10
CA PRO A 729 5.51 -53.44 -10.63
C PRO A 729 4.13 -52.83 -10.66
N THR A 730 3.96 -51.60 -10.21
CA THR A 730 2.69 -50.85 -10.19
C THR A 730 2.06 -50.73 -11.61
N ALA A 731 2.90 -50.76 -12.65
CA ALA A 731 2.45 -50.71 -14.04
C ALA A 731 1.49 -51.87 -14.44
N MET A 732 1.56 -53.04 -13.80
CA MET A 732 0.69 -54.16 -14.10
C MET A 732 -0.75 -53.93 -13.67
N VAL A 733 -0.96 -53.23 -12.58
CA VAL A 733 -2.30 -52.95 -12.03
C VAL A 733 -2.84 -51.61 -12.44
N GLN A 734 -2.02 -50.75 -13.04
CA GLN A 734 -2.40 -49.41 -13.46
C GLN A 734 -3.62 -49.39 -14.38
N GLY A 735 -3.72 -50.34 -15.31
CA GLY A 735 -4.87 -50.44 -16.22
C GLY A 735 -6.20 -50.74 -15.50
N GLU A 736 -6.16 -51.56 -14.47
CA GLU A 736 -7.36 -51.89 -13.67
C GLU A 736 -7.77 -50.71 -12.75
N VAL A 737 -6.80 -50.09 -12.10
CA VAL A 737 -7.05 -48.91 -11.29
C VAL A 737 -7.63 -47.77 -12.17
N MET A 738 -7.08 -47.56 -13.36
CA MET A 738 -7.59 -46.56 -14.29
C MET A 738 -8.99 -46.83 -14.81
N LYS A 739 -9.41 -48.10 -14.89
CA LYS A 739 -10.83 -48.45 -15.21
C LYS A 739 -11.77 -47.96 -14.10
N VAL A 740 -11.41 -48.20 -12.85
CA VAL A 740 -12.19 -47.73 -11.67
C VAL A 740 -12.27 -46.20 -11.64
N VAL A 741 -11.16 -45.55 -11.91
CA VAL A 741 -11.08 -44.07 -11.93
C VAL A 741 -11.95 -43.48 -13.04
N ARG A 742 -11.90 -44.03 -14.24
CA ARG A 742 -12.72 -43.60 -15.39
C ARG A 742 -14.23 -43.89 -15.22
N GLN A 743 -14.62 -44.82 -14.38
CA GLN A 743 -16.00 -45.05 -13.99
C GLN A 743 -16.55 -43.98 -13.04
N HIS A 744 -15.66 -43.40 -12.23
CA HIS A 744 -16.04 -42.43 -11.20
C HIS A 744 -15.93 -40.97 -11.68
N PHE A 745 -14.86 -40.65 -12.41
CA PHE A 745 -14.59 -39.29 -12.88
C PHE A 745 -14.90 -39.18 -14.37
N ARG A 746 -15.48 -38.03 -14.77
CA ARG A 746 -15.75 -37.73 -16.18
C ARG A 746 -14.44 -37.64 -16.98
N PRO A 747 -14.41 -38.12 -18.24
CA PRO A 747 -13.22 -38.05 -19.08
C PRO A 747 -12.66 -36.63 -19.25
N GLU A 748 -13.56 -35.63 -19.33
CA GLU A 748 -13.20 -34.22 -19.44
C GLU A 748 -12.33 -33.79 -18.26
N PHE A 749 -12.67 -34.16 -17.05
CA PHE A 749 -11.92 -33.80 -15.85
C PHE A 749 -10.53 -34.48 -15.84
N LEU A 750 -10.46 -35.77 -16.13
CA LEU A 750 -9.19 -36.51 -16.16
C LEU A 750 -8.20 -35.97 -17.21
N ASN A 751 -8.74 -35.54 -18.36
CA ASN A 751 -7.92 -35.00 -19.47
C ASN A 751 -7.35 -33.58 -19.17
N ARG A 752 -7.82 -32.92 -18.12
CA ARG A 752 -7.35 -31.59 -17.72
C ARG A 752 -6.23 -31.64 -16.68
N LEU A 753 -6.05 -32.79 -16.07
CA LEU A 753 -4.96 -33.03 -15.12
C LEU A 753 -3.63 -33.22 -15.86
N ASP A 754 -2.57 -32.65 -15.31
CA ASP A 754 -1.22 -32.79 -15.88
C ASP A 754 -0.69 -34.22 -15.70
N GLU A 755 -0.91 -34.82 -14.53
CA GLU A 755 -0.48 -36.18 -14.24
C GLU A 755 -1.43 -36.89 -13.26
N ILE A 756 -1.68 -38.17 -13.53
CA ILE A 756 -2.35 -39.08 -12.62
C ILE A 756 -1.29 -40.00 -12.03
N VAL A 757 -1.07 -39.84 -10.73
CA VAL A 757 0.06 -40.44 -10.03
C VAL A 757 -0.43 -41.59 -9.14
N LEU A 758 0.08 -42.79 -9.39
CA LEU A 758 -0.28 -43.97 -8.62
C LEU A 758 0.76 -44.21 -7.49
N PHE A 759 0.32 -44.19 -6.25
CA PHE A 759 1.13 -44.49 -5.08
C PHE A 759 1.13 -45.98 -4.80
N ARG A 760 2.34 -46.59 -4.76
CA ARG A 760 2.48 -48.00 -4.40
C ARG A 760 2.31 -48.20 -2.90
N ARG A 761 1.97 -49.43 -2.50
CA ARG A 761 2.00 -49.82 -1.09
C ARG A 761 3.42 -49.73 -0.55
N LEU A 762 3.55 -49.27 0.68
CA LEU A 762 4.82 -49.29 1.40
C LEU A 762 5.27 -50.71 1.69
N GLN A 763 6.53 -50.95 1.51
CA GLN A 763 7.17 -52.25 1.85
C GLN A 763 7.76 -52.16 3.27
N ARG A 764 7.96 -53.30 3.91
CA ARG A 764 8.64 -53.34 5.21
C ARG A 764 10.03 -52.70 5.18
N SER A 765 10.75 -52.82 4.05
CA SER A 765 12.04 -52.20 3.84
C SER A 765 12.00 -50.65 3.85
N ASP A 766 10.85 -50.07 3.51
CA ASP A 766 10.67 -48.60 3.48
C ASP A 766 10.48 -48.04 4.91
N MET A 767 10.00 -48.90 5.85
CA MET A 767 9.59 -48.45 7.19
C MET A 767 10.77 -47.92 8.04
N ALA A 768 11.95 -48.50 7.94
CA ALA A 768 13.11 -48.03 8.69
C ALA A 768 13.47 -46.55 8.34
N SER A 769 13.43 -46.20 7.05
CA SER A 769 13.64 -44.83 6.61
C SER A 769 12.52 -43.90 7.03
N ILE A 770 11.26 -44.36 7.04
CA ILE A 770 10.10 -43.58 7.51
C ILE A 770 10.19 -43.29 9.01
N VAL A 771 10.64 -44.28 9.81
CA VAL A 771 10.87 -44.14 11.27
C VAL A 771 11.90 -43.04 11.50
N GLU A 772 13.03 -43.03 10.77
CA GLU A 772 14.09 -42.04 10.90
C GLU A 772 13.57 -40.62 10.59
N ILE A 773 12.75 -40.47 9.54
CA ILE A 773 12.13 -39.17 9.18
C ILE A 773 11.21 -38.69 10.31
N GLN A 774 10.39 -39.56 10.91
CA GLN A 774 9.51 -39.19 12.02
C GLN A 774 10.29 -38.83 13.29
N LEU A 775 11.39 -39.53 13.56
CA LEU A 775 12.26 -39.29 14.71
C LEU A 775 13.06 -37.99 14.55
N ALA A 776 13.38 -37.55 13.34
CA ALA A 776 14.06 -36.26 13.10
C ALA A 776 13.26 -35.09 13.68
N GLY A 777 11.93 -35.13 13.60
CA GLY A 777 11.06 -34.14 14.26
C GLY A 777 11.16 -34.17 15.79
N LEU A 778 11.23 -35.36 16.38
CA LEU A 778 11.38 -35.52 17.84
C LEU A 778 12.78 -35.10 18.31
N ARG A 779 13.85 -35.46 17.57
CA ARG A 779 15.22 -34.99 17.83
C ARG A 779 15.31 -33.46 17.84
N LYS A 780 14.62 -32.78 16.93
CA LYS A 780 14.60 -31.32 16.92
C LYS A 780 13.96 -30.72 18.19
N LEU A 781 12.84 -31.28 18.64
CA LEU A 781 12.17 -30.82 19.87
C LEU A 781 13.03 -31.08 21.15
N LEU A 782 13.79 -32.16 21.15
CA LEU A 782 14.70 -32.49 22.25
C LEU A 782 15.98 -31.63 22.21
N ALA A 783 16.46 -31.28 21.02
CA ALA A 783 17.60 -30.39 20.84
C ALA A 783 17.36 -28.98 21.39
N ASP A 784 16.14 -28.49 21.34
CA ASP A 784 15.74 -27.20 21.95
C ASP A 784 15.93 -27.24 23.50
N ARG A 785 15.91 -28.44 24.11
CA ARG A 785 16.19 -28.71 25.53
C ARG A 785 17.59 -29.24 25.78
N LYS A 786 18.46 -29.24 24.77
CA LYS A 786 19.83 -29.76 24.78
C LYS A 786 19.93 -31.27 25.17
N ILE A 787 18.90 -32.04 24.82
CA ILE A 787 18.84 -33.48 25.04
C ILE A 787 19.11 -34.19 23.72
N GLY A 788 20.13 -35.06 23.68
CA GLY A 788 20.42 -35.94 22.55
C GLY A 788 19.52 -37.17 22.54
N LEU A 789 19.17 -37.71 21.36
CA LEU A 789 18.40 -38.97 21.23
C LEU A 789 19.06 -39.87 20.20
N GLU A 790 19.57 -41.01 20.65
CA GLU A 790 20.17 -42.05 19.83
C GLU A 790 19.37 -43.34 19.90
N LEU A 791 18.98 -43.90 18.78
CA LEU A 791 18.31 -45.16 18.66
C LEU A 791 19.26 -46.18 18.01
N ASP A 792 19.35 -47.37 18.57
CA ASP A 792 20.06 -48.48 17.96
C ASP A 792 19.19 -49.15 16.87
N ARG A 793 19.82 -50.05 16.09
CA ARG A 793 19.14 -50.72 14.99
C ARG A 793 17.96 -51.55 15.46
N SER A 794 18.08 -52.12 16.67
CA SER A 794 17.01 -52.96 17.27
C SER A 794 15.75 -52.16 17.62
N ALA A 795 15.95 -50.91 18.07
CA ALA A 795 14.84 -49.98 18.33
C ALA A 795 14.15 -49.53 17.04
N LEU A 796 14.93 -49.23 15.98
CA LEU A 796 14.40 -48.86 14.68
C LEU A 796 13.62 -50.04 14.06
N ASP A 797 14.12 -51.24 14.10
CA ASP A 797 13.47 -52.44 13.58
C ASP A 797 12.17 -52.75 14.34
N TRP A 798 12.18 -52.57 15.68
CA TRP A 798 10.99 -52.74 16.50
C TRP A 798 9.91 -51.71 16.18
N LEU A 799 10.26 -50.41 16.08
CA LEU A 799 9.34 -49.35 15.68
C LEU A 799 8.76 -49.56 14.28
N ALA A 800 9.61 -50.01 13.35
CA ALA A 800 9.23 -50.31 11.99
C ALA A 800 8.23 -51.50 11.92
N ALA A 801 8.45 -52.53 12.70
CA ALA A 801 7.57 -53.71 12.77
C ALA A 801 6.21 -53.39 13.41
N GLU A 802 6.21 -52.69 14.56
CA GLU A 802 5.01 -52.32 15.27
C GLU A 802 4.20 -51.19 14.56
N GLY A 803 4.91 -50.30 13.87
CA GLY A 803 4.32 -49.18 13.17
C GLY A 803 3.79 -49.51 11.76
N TYR A 804 3.98 -50.70 11.24
CA TYR A 804 3.54 -51.15 9.92
C TYR A 804 2.20 -51.89 9.96
N ASP A 805 1.27 -51.43 9.16
CA ASP A 805 -0.02 -52.12 8.93
C ASP A 805 -0.19 -52.36 7.44
N SER A 806 -0.57 -53.58 7.07
CA SER A 806 -0.75 -53.96 5.67
C SER A 806 -1.88 -53.19 4.96
N THR A 807 -2.87 -52.68 5.69
CA THR A 807 -4.01 -51.91 5.14
C THR A 807 -3.83 -50.41 5.26
N TYR A 808 -3.25 -49.95 6.38
CA TYR A 808 -3.12 -48.55 6.74
C TYR A 808 -1.70 -47.99 6.52
N GLY A 809 -0.78 -48.80 6.00
CA GLY A 809 0.59 -48.40 5.70
C GLY A 809 1.36 -47.91 6.94
N ALA A 810 1.98 -46.79 6.87
CA ALA A 810 2.74 -46.16 7.95
C ALA A 810 1.88 -45.26 8.90
N ARG A 811 0.57 -45.18 8.70
CA ARG A 811 -0.31 -44.33 9.54
C ARG A 811 -0.26 -44.66 11.06
N PRO A 812 -0.15 -45.96 11.48
CA PRO A 812 -0.04 -46.28 12.88
C PRO A 812 1.29 -45.85 13.52
N LEU A 813 2.37 -45.74 12.75
CA LEU A 813 3.72 -45.45 13.22
C LEU A 813 3.80 -44.22 14.12
N LYS A 814 3.12 -43.14 13.76
CA LYS A 814 3.11 -41.91 14.58
C LYS A 814 2.53 -42.16 15.98
N ARG A 815 1.50 -42.99 16.07
CA ARG A 815 0.89 -43.36 17.38
C ARG A 815 1.80 -44.28 18.17
N VAL A 816 2.50 -45.20 17.50
CA VAL A 816 3.48 -46.08 18.14
C VAL A 816 4.64 -45.26 18.72
N ILE A 817 5.23 -44.34 17.93
CA ILE A 817 6.28 -43.44 18.45
C ILE A 817 5.77 -42.62 19.64
N GLN A 818 4.57 -42.07 19.55
CA GLN A 818 3.98 -41.30 20.65
C GLN A 818 3.81 -42.13 21.92
N ARG A 819 3.23 -43.30 21.81
CA ARG A 819 2.93 -44.15 22.99
C ARG A 819 4.21 -44.76 23.58
N SER A 820 5.04 -45.35 22.75
CA SER A 820 6.17 -46.15 23.22
C SER A 820 7.45 -45.37 23.48
N LEU A 821 7.57 -44.15 22.90
CA LEU A 821 8.77 -43.34 23.05
C LEU A 821 8.48 -41.95 23.67
N GLN A 822 7.58 -41.18 23.09
CA GLN A 822 7.37 -39.80 23.54
C GLN A 822 6.76 -39.71 24.93
N ASN A 823 5.75 -40.54 25.27
CA ASN A 823 5.13 -40.51 26.57
C ASN A 823 6.13 -40.91 27.66
N THR A 824 6.94 -41.95 27.42
CA THR A 824 7.94 -42.40 28.36
C THR A 824 9.06 -41.39 28.55
N LEU A 825 9.55 -40.78 27.44
CA LEU A 825 10.53 -39.69 27.52
C LEU A 825 9.99 -38.50 28.30
N ALA A 826 8.73 -38.11 28.08
CA ALA A 826 8.10 -37.03 28.81
C ALA A 826 8.04 -37.30 30.32
N GLY A 827 7.71 -38.54 30.73
CA GLY A 827 7.76 -38.95 32.13
C GLY A 827 9.17 -38.83 32.72
N LEU A 828 10.18 -39.40 32.05
CA LEU A 828 11.58 -39.38 32.53
C LEU A 828 12.20 -37.97 32.56
N ILE A 829 11.76 -37.05 31.71
CA ILE A 829 12.17 -35.64 31.75
C ILE A 829 11.49 -34.92 32.91
N LEU A 830 10.22 -35.19 33.17
CA LEU A 830 9.44 -34.52 34.23
C LEU A 830 9.85 -35.00 35.64
N ASP A 831 10.23 -36.26 35.81
CA ASP A 831 10.73 -36.81 37.08
C ASP A 831 12.20 -36.49 37.32
N GLY A 832 12.90 -35.85 36.36
CA GLY A 832 14.30 -35.47 36.48
C GLY A 832 15.32 -36.58 36.25
N SER A 833 14.87 -37.76 35.79
CA SER A 833 15.75 -38.88 35.42
C SER A 833 16.58 -38.60 34.18
N ILE A 834 16.12 -37.74 33.29
CA ILE A 834 16.85 -37.20 32.13
C ILE A 834 17.12 -35.72 32.36
N LYS A 835 18.40 -35.33 32.33
CA LYS A 835 18.82 -33.92 32.53
C LYS A 835 19.20 -33.24 31.23
N GLU A 836 19.18 -31.91 31.24
CA GLU A 836 19.69 -31.13 30.12
C GLU A 836 21.18 -31.42 29.88
N GLY A 837 21.53 -31.66 28.62
CA GLY A 837 22.89 -32.01 28.20
C GLY A 837 23.15 -33.52 28.09
N GLU A 838 22.20 -34.40 28.47
CA GLU A 838 22.35 -35.83 28.36
C GLU A 838 21.92 -36.38 27.00
N THR A 839 22.53 -37.50 26.58
CA THR A 839 22.09 -38.25 25.39
C THR A 839 21.34 -39.50 25.87
N VAL A 840 20.11 -39.63 25.41
CA VAL A 840 19.22 -40.74 25.69
C VAL A 840 19.45 -41.84 24.65
N ASN A 841 19.79 -43.04 25.16
CA ASN A 841 19.95 -44.24 24.35
C ASN A 841 18.69 -45.11 24.39
N VAL A 842 18.19 -45.48 23.22
CA VAL A 842 16.99 -46.30 23.06
C VAL A 842 17.33 -47.60 22.33
N SER A 843 17.00 -48.72 22.93
CA SER A 843 17.20 -50.06 22.37
C SER A 843 15.86 -50.80 22.25
N GLY A 844 15.77 -51.73 21.28
CA GLY A 844 14.58 -52.56 21.08
C GLY A 844 14.78 -54.00 21.64
N GLY A 845 13.79 -54.50 22.31
CA GLY A 845 13.78 -55.86 22.80
C GLY A 845 12.45 -56.59 22.58
N PRO A 846 12.36 -57.93 22.91
CA PRO A 846 11.14 -58.69 22.71
C PRO A 846 9.95 -58.16 23.54
N ALA A 847 10.22 -57.46 24.64
CA ALA A 847 9.19 -56.90 25.54
C ALA A 847 8.84 -55.43 25.22
N GLY A 848 9.49 -54.77 24.26
CA GLY A 848 9.27 -53.38 23.94
C GLY A 848 10.58 -52.57 23.82
N LEU A 849 10.45 -51.22 23.82
CA LEU A 849 11.60 -50.32 23.84
C LEU A 849 12.18 -50.20 25.25
N THR A 850 13.50 -50.08 25.32
CA THR A 850 14.22 -49.73 26.57
C THR A 850 14.86 -48.38 26.40
N ILE A 851 14.69 -47.49 27.39
CA ILE A 851 15.27 -46.14 27.40
C ILE A 851 16.28 -46.09 28.53
N ASN A 852 17.57 -45.83 28.19
CA ASN A 852 18.70 -45.85 29.11
C ASN A 852 18.74 -47.16 29.97
N GLY A 853 18.35 -48.32 29.38
CA GLY A 853 18.33 -49.63 30.01
C GLY A 853 17.07 -49.95 30.84
N GLN A 854 16.11 -49.03 30.92
CA GLN A 854 14.84 -49.28 31.59
C GLN A 854 13.75 -49.55 30.53
N LEU A 855 12.91 -50.58 30.81
CA LEU A 855 11.82 -50.94 29.90
C LEU A 855 10.80 -49.80 29.83
N ALA A 856 10.50 -49.31 28.62
CA ALA A 856 9.42 -48.33 28.44
C ALA A 856 8.08 -49.05 28.70
N GLU A 857 7.42 -48.73 29.82
CA GLU A 857 6.08 -49.22 30.07
C GLU A 857 5.15 -48.72 28.99
N ALA A 858 4.53 -49.63 28.23
CA ALA A 858 3.47 -49.32 27.30
C ALA A 858 2.27 -48.79 28.07
N ALA A 859 2.05 -47.46 28.09
CA ALA A 859 0.89 -46.83 28.68
C ALA A 859 -0.39 -47.13 27.88
#